data_5826e4f6271d85fc032964f49f6acd4d
#
_entry.id   5826e4f6271d85fc032964f49f6acd4d
#
_cell.length_a   1.000
_cell.length_b   1.000
_cell.length_c   1.000
_cell.angle_alpha   90.00
_cell.angle_beta   90.00
_cell.angle_gamma   90.00
#
_symmetry.space_group_name_H-M   'P 1'
#
loop_
_entity.id
_entity.type
_entity.pdbx_description
1 polymer ?
#
loop_
_entity_poly.entity_id
_entity_poly.type
_entity_poly.pdbx_seq_one_letter_code
_entity_poly.pdbx_strand_id
1 'polypeptide(L)'
;MNKKKLLIAFLLAFSMTTGISYAEEENIISPKVEINDEQLNPENSSKQENSTEKADQAEKKDEEQPNEQPKKEEHKEVLTDKNVVERVEGHDRFESANKIHDEFFDKAEEVVLTSSDVFADAISSGNITDGKMPILYTEGSKLNEKTRQQLKNRNIKKVHIIGGEKTISKDVEEFLKKMGIEVERIDGHDRYAVNAKLAKNKKDADTLVFASGENYADSLSSVGLANKTKSPILLVQKNVLPTSIKEYLSSIDKTKILKSYIVGGTNSISDSVKAEIDSILNLKSTRIAGADRYKTSVEVSKIAYPNAKKAIFTTGEVYADALAAAPVSQKIDAPIVLVPKDNIQLEKEANSSNKTQTHENYLKGLNVEEKSYVFGGENSISDDCFTNIKNALLKKDLIKVYKTDRNVFRLKDYVVNNKAISLLTEMKDSAKKVIDVAVNKILKVVKVEDKWVNLSFNGIKGWIRPEGFKYYNPQDFGISHITVPNIMNQMNPKSQRGIKQKAAPIGCEPTAMYHALQAKGYALEYTYNEFLNQLPMNTNNNNTGFSRNPYVWDAYYHTRVMATYMNPEPMTKFANRFANGKAENISGSNMRDIIAELQNGNTIMYYGTLRWEKPRWSTNVYGKRFFANNHGICINGYNPKTNRFYIADPWYSNEITKSYSELSENYLSRRMAVVVR
;
A
#
# COMPACT_ATOMS: atom_id res chain seq x y z
N MET A 1 -17.84 2.91 59.48
CA MET A 1 -16.67 2.02 59.56
C MET A 1 -16.35 1.49 58.15
N ASN A 2 -15.15 1.71 57.70
CA ASN A 2 -14.71 1.69 56.31
C ASN A 2 -14.70 0.32 55.62
N LYS A 3 -15.35 0.29 54.42
CA LYS A 3 -15.26 -0.79 53.43
C LYS A 3 -14.00 -0.66 52.57
N LYS A 4 -12.80 -0.70 53.14
CA LYS A 4 -11.52 -0.64 52.40
C LYS A 4 -10.45 -1.59 52.96
N LYS A 5 -10.82 -2.74 53.49
CA LYS A 5 -9.86 -3.76 53.94
C LYS A 5 -10.27 -5.20 53.61
N LEU A 6 -10.86 -5.46 52.45
CA LEU A 6 -11.19 -6.82 52.00
C LEU A 6 -10.85 -7.08 50.53
N LEU A 7 -9.72 -6.57 50.03
CA LEU A 7 -9.26 -6.86 48.68
C LEU A 7 -7.74 -7.13 48.59
N ILE A 8 -7.10 -7.58 49.66
CA ILE A 8 -5.65 -7.96 49.64
C ILE A 8 -5.41 -9.39 50.16
N ALA A 9 -6.46 -10.17 50.44
CA ALA A 9 -6.34 -11.53 50.99
C ALA A 9 -6.71 -12.65 50.00
N PHE A 10 -6.75 -12.42 48.68
CA PHE A 10 -7.12 -13.46 47.71
C PHE A 10 -6.06 -13.67 46.60
N LEU A 11 -4.84 -13.20 46.79
CA LEU A 11 -3.74 -13.32 45.83
C LEU A 11 -2.48 -14.05 46.34
N LEU A 12 -2.60 -14.80 47.45
CA LEU A 12 -1.47 -15.54 48.08
C LEU A 12 -1.80 -17.00 48.46
N ALA A 13 -2.72 -17.65 47.77
CA ALA A 13 -3.06 -19.06 48.08
C ALA A 13 -3.29 -19.88 46.78
N PHE A 14 -2.39 -19.79 45.79
CA PHE A 14 -2.35 -20.73 44.66
C PHE A 14 -0.93 -20.82 44.05
N SER A 15 0.05 -21.16 44.90
CA SER A 15 1.36 -21.59 44.44
C SER A 15 1.92 -22.62 45.41
N MET A 16 1.42 -23.83 45.32
CA MET A 16 2.08 -25.06 45.75
C MET A 16 1.21 -26.24 45.34
N THR A 17 1.60 -26.87 44.25
CA THR A 17 1.52 -28.27 43.89
C THR A 17 1.38 -28.41 42.39
N THR A 18 2.48 -28.52 41.71
CA THR A 18 2.80 -29.54 40.69
C THR A 18 4.24 -29.28 40.26
N GLY A 19 5.14 -30.08 40.80
CA GLY A 19 6.52 -30.17 40.32
C GLY A 19 6.54 -30.81 38.92
N ILE A 20 7.00 -30.04 37.93
CA ILE A 20 7.54 -30.58 36.72
C ILE A 20 8.92 -29.92 36.54
N SER A 21 9.95 -30.76 36.68
CA SER A 21 11.33 -30.39 36.50
C SER A 21 11.57 -29.92 35.05
N TYR A 22 12.08 -28.72 34.90
CA TYR A 22 12.72 -28.29 33.65
C TYR A 22 14.10 -28.91 33.60
N ALA A 23 14.31 -29.78 32.63
CA ALA A 23 15.65 -30.19 32.25
C ALA A 23 16.37 -29.03 31.55
N GLU A 24 17.57 -28.75 32.01
CA GLU A 24 18.50 -27.80 31.42
C GLU A 24 18.80 -28.22 29.97
N GLU A 25 18.57 -27.30 29.03
CA GLU A 25 19.09 -27.44 27.66
C GLU A 25 20.59 -27.13 27.67
N GLU A 26 21.37 -28.17 27.48
CA GLU A 26 22.80 -28.07 27.21
C GLU A 26 23.07 -27.27 25.93
N ASN A 27 23.98 -26.31 26.04
CA ASN A 27 24.59 -25.58 24.95
C ASN A 27 25.30 -26.52 23.97
N ILE A 28 24.72 -26.76 22.81
CA ILE A 28 25.42 -27.39 21.70
C ILE A 28 26.15 -26.28 20.95
N ILE A 29 27.45 -26.16 21.22
CA ILE A 29 28.41 -25.36 20.48
C ILE A 29 28.60 -25.97 19.10
N SER A 30 28.19 -25.27 18.06
CA SER A 30 28.54 -25.62 16.69
C SER A 30 30.03 -25.32 16.41
N PRO A 31 30.79 -26.21 15.81
CA PRO A 31 32.19 -25.95 15.50
C PRO A 31 32.29 -24.91 14.36
N LYS A 32 33.09 -23.87 14.61
CA LYS A 32 33.61 -22.97 13.59
C LYS A 32 34.54 -23.77 12.67
N VAL A 33 34.21 -23.82 11.41
CA VAL A 33 35.16 -24.26 10.36
C VAL A 33 35.79 -22.97 9.81
N GLU A 34 37.04 -22.75 10.17
CA GLU A 34 37.93 -21.82 9.47
C GLU A 34 38.32 -22.44 8.13
N ILE A 35 38.09 -21.73 7.05
CA ILE A 35 38.60 -22.11 5.72
C ILE A 35 39.71 -21.11 5.40
N ASN A 36 40.93 -21.64 5.36
CA ASN A 36 42.13 -20.95 4.87
C ASN A 36 42.01 -20.76 3.36
N ASP A 37 42.26 -19.56 2.90
CA ASP A 37 42.58 -19.22 1.51
C ASP A 37 44.03 -19.67 1.20
N GLU A 38 44.19 -20.67 0.36
CA GLU A 38 45.41 -20.86 -0.40
C GLU A 38 45.09 -21.33 -1.82
N GLN A 39 45.43 -20.46 -2.74
CA GLN A 39 45.98 -20.62 -4.08
C GLN A 39 45.57 -21.86 -4.91
N LEU A 40 44.98 -21.58 -6.08
CA LEU A 40 45.31 -22.32 -7.31
C LEU A 40 45.03 -21.42 -8.52
N ASN A 41 46.11 -20.96 -9.11
CA ASN A 41 46.22 -20.40 -10.45
C ASN A 41 46.55 -21.57 -11.40
N PRO A 42 45.98 -21.67 -12.58
CA PRO A 42 46.64 -22.37 -13.69
C PRO A 42 46.96 -21.45 -14.84
N GLU A 43 48.22 -21.37 -15.12
CA GLU A 43 48.80 -20.86 -16.36
C GLU A 43 48.58 -21.82 -17.56
N ASN A 44 48.70 -21.17 -18.73
CA ASN A 44 49.14 -21.70 -20.04
C ASN A 44 48.13 -22.48 -20.89
N SER A 45 48.01 -22.21 -22.17
CA SER A 45 48.87 -21.86 -23.32
C SER A 45 47.92 -21.71 -24.53
N SER A 46 48.15 -21.08 -25.62
CA SER A 46 49.27 -20.85 -26.55
C SER A 46 48.82 -19.92 -27.68
N LYS A 47 49.61 -18.95 -28.06
CA LYS A 47 50.34 -18.72 -29.30
C LYS A 47 49.60 -18.95 -30.62
N GLN A 48 49.51 -17.92 -31.50
CA GLN A 48 50.42 -17.56 -32.58
C GLN A 48 49.91 -16.28 -33.30
N GLU A 49 50.71 -15.25 -33.40
CA GLU A 49 51.62 -14.80 -34.47
C GLU A 49 50.86 -14.23 -35.69
N ASN A 50 51.09 -13.11 -36.16
CA ASN A 50 52.08 -12.22 -36.65
C ASN A 50 51.51 -11.42 -37.83
N SER A 51 51.67 -10.13 -37.94
CA SER A 51 52.56 -9.52 -38.92
C SER A 51 52.52 -7.99 -38.88
N THR A 52 53.66 -7.47 -38.84
CA THR A 52 54.16 -6.13 -38.96
C THR A 52 53.80 -5.46 -40.26
N GLU A 53 53.61 -4.12 -40.25
CA GLU A 53 54.39 -3.24 -41.11
C GLU A 53 54.38 -1.78 -40.61
N LYS A 54 55.57 -1.18 -40.75
CA LYS A 54 55.96 0.19 -40.38
C LYS A 54 55.74 1.12 -41.55
N ALA A 55 55.57 2.38 -41.24
CA ALA A 55 56.19 3.59 -41.80
C ALA A 55 55.14 4.71 -41.90
N ASP A 56 55.28 5.98 -41.71
CA ASP A 56 56.40 6.87 -41.50
C ASP A 56 55.81 8.24 -41.10
N GLN A 57 56.65 9.07 -40.54
CA GLN A 57 56.43 10.40 -40.00
C GLN A 57 55.87 11.40 -41.04
N ALA A 58 55.01 12.30 -40.60
CA ALA A 58 55.05 13.71 -40.97
C ALA A 58 54.34 14.59 -39.95
N GLU A 59 55.09 15.45 -39.32
CA GLU A 59 54.61 16.58 -38.52
C GLU A 59 53.78 17.55 -39.34
N LYS A 60 52.61 18.00 -38.80
CA LYS A 60 52.12 19.36 -39.02
C LYS A 60 51.36 19.81 -37.78
N LYS A 61 51.81 20.91 -37.22
CA LYS A 61 51.08 21.78 -36.31
C LYS A 61 49.85 22.30 -37.01
N ASP A 62 48.70 22.34 -36.29
CA ASP A 62 47.80 23.50 -36.33
C ASP A 62 46.66 23.36 -35.32
N GLU A 63 46.50 24.43 -34.57
CA GLU A 63 45.31 25.04 -33.99
C GLU A 63 44.35 24.22 -33.08
N GLU A 64 44.40 24.59 -31.80
CA GLU A 64 43.38 24.32 -30.80
C GLU A 64 42.00 24.87 -31.24
N GLN A 65 41.04 24.00 -31.51
CA GLN A 65 39.61 24.29 -31.41
C GLN A 65 39.03 23.69 -30.14
N PRO A 66 38.08 24.37 -29.48
CA PRO A 66 37.51 23.89 -28.21
C PRO A 66 36.68 22.65 -28.45
N ASN A 67 36.98 21.63 -27.69
CA ASN A 67 36.31 20.34 -27.67
C ASN A 67 34.88 20.51 -27.07
N GLU A 68 33.88 20.67 -27.91
CA GLU A 68 32.48 20.50 -27.50
C GLU A 68 32.24 19.02 -27.17
N GLN A 69 32.11 18.73 -25.87
CA GLN A 69 31.62 17.43 -25.43
C GLN A 69 30.20 17.19 -26.02
N PRO A 70 29.93 16.00 -26.58
CA PRO A 70 28.58 15.70 -27.06
C PRO A 70 27.61 15.75 -25.88
N LYS A 71 26.62 16.65 -25.99
CA LYS A 71 25.45 16.64 -25.09
C LYS A 71 24.84 15.24 -25.14
N LYS A 72 24.78 14.55 -23.98
CA LYS A 72 23.97 13.36 -23.81
C LYS A 72 22.55 13.73 -24.22
N GLU A 73 22.09 13.22 -25.37
CA GLU A 73 20.66 13.19 -25.67
C GLU A 73 19.98 12.34 -24.58
N GLU A 74 19.21 13.00 -23.74
CA GLU A 74 18.27 12.31 -22.85
C GLU A 74 17.26 11.61 -23.74
N HIS A 75 17.35 10.29 -23.84
CA HIS A 75 16.30 9.48 -24.45
C HIS A 75 15.01 9.70 -23.64
N LYS A 76 14.11 10.53 -24.15
CA LYS A 76 12.76 10.68 -23.58
C LYS A 76 12.07 9.33 -23.65
N GLU A 77 11.78 8.74 -22.48
CA GLU A 77 11.03 7.50 -22.38
C GLU A 77 9.62 7.70 -22.97
N VAL A 78 9.23 6.86 -23.91
CA VAL A 78 7.89 6.94 -24.51
C VAL A 78 6.86 6.49 -23.49
N LEU A 79 5.91 7.37 -23.17
CA LEU A 79 4.84 7.08 -22.22
C LEU A 79 3.84 6.08 -22.83
N THR A 80 3.57 5.03 -22.09
CA THR A 80 2.68 3.93 -22.45
C THR A 80 1.73 3.61 -21.30
N ASP A 81 0.80 2.69 -21.51
CA ASP A 81 -0.08 2.17 -20.46
C ASP A 81 0.66 1.59 -19.25
N LYS A 82 1.95 1.28 -19.40
CA LYS A 82 2.75 0.67 -18.34
C LYS A 82 3.49 1.68 -17.46
N ASN A 83 3.82 2.86 -18.02
CA ASN A 83 4.70 3.83 -17.36
C ASN A 83 4.16 5.26 -17.25
N VAL A 84 2.97 5.58 -17.79
CA VAL A 84 2.40 6.93 -17.73
C VAL A 84 2.07 7.37 -16.30
N VAL A 85 1.71 6.43 -15.44
CA VAL A 85 1.44 6.68 -14.01
C VAL A 85 1.88 5.47 -13.17
N GLU A 86 2.53 5.76 -12.05
CA GLU A 86 3.01 4.77 -11.10
C GLU A 86 2.34 4.96 -9.73
N ARG A 87 2.00 3.85 -9.06
CA ARG A 87 1.46 3.89 -7.71
C ARG A 87 2.58 3.67 -6.69
N VAL A 88 2.72 4.59 -5.75
CA VAL A 88 3.62 4.49 -4.60
C VAL A 88 2.77 4.29 -3.35
N GLU A 89 2.81 3.10 -2.79
CA GLU A 89 1.95 2.70 -1.68
C GLU A 89 2.70 1.86 -0.63
N GLY A 90 2.31 2.01 0.63
CA GLY A 90 2.66 1.13 1.74
C GLY A 90 1.41 0.47 2.33
N HIS A 91 1.60 -0.46 3.25
CA HIS A 91 0.48 -1.09 3.96
C HIS A 91 -0.20 -0.13 4.95
N ASP A 92 0.51 0.91 5.35
CA ASP A 92 0.01 1.98 6.20
C ASP A 92 0.72 3.30 5.87
N ARG A 93 0.28 4.39 6.52
CA ARG A 93 0.83 5.74 6.32
C ARG A 93 2.34 5.86 6.61
N PHE A 94 2.87 5.07 7.53
CA PHE A 94 4.29 5.07 7.87
C PHE A 94 5.12 4.44 6.76
N GLU A 95 4.67 3.30 6.26
CA GLU A 95 5.34 2.61 5.16
C GLU A 95 5.20 3.38 3.84
N SER A 96 4.05 4.00 3.57
CA SER A 96 3.87 4.87 2.39
C SER A 96 4.88 6.02 2.41
N ALA A 97 5.04 6.72 3.54
CA ALA A 97 6.02 7.79 3.69
C ALA A 97 7.47 7.29 3.53
N ASN A 98 7.79 6.09 4.05
CA ASN A 98 9.09 5.48 3.88
C ASN A 98 9.39 5.13 2.42
N LYS A 99 8.43 4.59 1.67
CA LYS A 99 8.59 4.30 0.24
C LYS A 99 8.77 5.56 -0.60
N ILE A 100 8.04 6.63 -0.28
CA ILE A 100 8.25 7.95 -0.88
C ILE A 100 9.67 8.46 -0.59
N HIS A 101 10.15 8.28 0.64
CA HIS A 101 11.54 8.59 0.97
C HIS A 101 12.52 7.78 0.11
N ASP A 102 12.32 6.48 0.01
CA ASP A 102 13.20 5.57 -0.72
C ASP A 102 13.29 5.93 -2.21
N GLU A 103 12.17 6.31 -2.81
CA GLU A 103 12.09 6.57 -4.23
C GLU A 103 12.55 7.97 -4.63
N PHE A 104 12.20 8.97 -3.82
CA PHE A 104 12.46 10.36 -4.20
C PHE A 104 13.59 11.03 -3.41
N PHE A 105 14.01 10.48 -2.27
CA PHE A 105 14.96 11.13 -1.35
C PHE A 105 16.05 10.17 -0.85
N ASP A 106 16.52 9.29 -1.70
CA ASP A 106 17.52 8.26 -1.39
C ASP A 106 18.84 8.79 -0.78
N LYS A 107 19.17 10.06 -1.09
CA LYS A 107 20.38 10.77 -0.61
C LYS A 107 20.11 11.78 0.50
N ALA A 108 18.88 11.83 1.03
CA ALA A 108 18.59 12.77 2.11
C ALA A 108 19.25 12.33 3.42
N GLU A 109 20.00 13.23 4.04
CA GLU A 109 20.60 13.03 5.38
C GLU A 109 19.75 13.65 6.49
N GLU A 110 18.80 14.50 6.12
CA GLU A 110 17.87 15.17 7.02
C GLU A 110 16.42 14.84 6.66
N VAL A 111 15.57 14.70 7.66
CA VAL A 111 14.14 14.43 7.49
C VAL A 111 13.30 15.30 8.41
N VAL A 112 12.07 15.56 8.00
CA VAL A 112 11.04 16.11 8.87
C VAL A 112 10.28 14.97 9.51
N LEU A 113 10.07 15.01 10.82
CA LEU A 113 9.27 14.08 11.59
C LEU A 113 8.03 14.80 12.17
N THR A 114 6.84 14.34 11.79
CA THR A 114 5.57 14.87 12.30
C THR A 114 4.72 13.76 12.90
N SER A 115 3.73 14.14 13.72
CA SER A 115 2.71 13.19 14.17
C SER A 115 1.82 12.75 13.01
N SER A 116 1.51 11.46 12.97
CA SER A 116 0.56 10.89 12.01
C SER A 116 -0.90 11.36 12.22
N ASP A 117 -1.18 12.02 13.35
CA ASP A 117 -2.54 12.36 13.78
C ASP A 117 -2.83 13.88 13.76
N VAL A 118 -1.80 14.71 13.43
CA VAL A 118 -1.91 16.18 13.40
C VAL A 118 -1.49 16.71 12.04
N PHE A 119 -2.47 17.01 11.19
CA PHE A 119 -2.23 17.48 9.81
C PHE A 119 -1.55 18.86 9.73
N ALA A 120 -1.85 19.75 10.68
CA ALA A 120 -1.39 21.13 10.61
C ALA A 120 0.13 21.28 10.72
N ASP A 121 0.77 20.45 11.57
CA ASP A 121 2.23 20.43 11.73
C ASP A 121 2.90 19.89 10.45
N ALA A 122 2.33 18.85 9.85
CA ALA A 122 2.84 18.29 8.60
C ALA A 122 2.68 19.27 7.41
N ILE A 123 1.57 20.00 7.29
CA ILE A 123 1.42 21.07 6.28
C ILE A 123 2.44 22.17 6.53
N SER A 124 2.60 22.60 7.78
CA SER A 124 3.54 23.66 8.15
C SER A 124 4.98 23.31 7.81
N SER A 125 5.34 22.01 7.88
CA SER A 125 6.66 21.54 7.53
C SER A 125 7.04 21.76 6.06
N GLY A 126 6.06 21.89 5.15
CA GLY A 126 6.29 22.31 3.77
C GLY A 126 7.06 23.63 3.63
N ASN A 127 7.03 24.48 4.66
CA ASN A 127 7.78 25.74 4.67
C ASN A 127 9.31 25.54 4.82
N ILE A 128 9.79 24.34 5.18
CA ILE A 128 11.23 24.04 5.36
C ILE A 128 11.76 22.88 4.51
N THR A 129 10.91 22.05 3.92
CA THR A 129 11.37 20.86 3.18
C THR A 129 12.13 21.20 1.91
N ASP A 130 11.78 22.27 1.22
CA ASP A 130 12.40 22.78 -0.01
C ASP A 130 12.65 21.73 -1.10
N GLY A 131 11.84 20.65 -1.12
CA GLY A 131 12.03 19.52 -2.03
C GLY A 131 13.30 18.70 -1.78
N LYS A 132 13.93 18.87 -0.60
CA LYS A 132 15.18 18.20 -0.22
C LYS A 132 14.99 17.19 0.92
N MET A 133 14.06 17.45 1.84
CA MET A 133 13.79 16.63 3.00
C MET A 133 12.45 15.92 2.86
N PRO A 134 12.38 14.59 3.02
CA PRO A 134 11.11 13.87 3.10
C PRO A 134 10.40 14.14 4.43
N ILE A 135 9.08 13.96 4.42
CA ILE A 135 8.25 13.97 5.64
C ILE A 135 8.00 12.52 6.05
N LEU A 136 8.40 12.17 7.26
CA LEU A 136 8.13 10.91 7.91
C LEU A 136 7.18 11.08 9.09
N TYR A 137 6.49 10.01 9.47
CA TYR A 137 5.48 10.04 10.52
C TYR A 137 5.89 9.21 11.74
N THR A 138 5.38 9.62 12.90
CA THR A 138 5.45 8.83 14.14
C THR A 138 4.14 8.93 14.92
N GLU A 139 3.92 8.02 15.86
CA GLU A 139 2.90 8.19 16.89
C GLU A 139 3.34 9.26 17.88
N GLY A 140 2.38 9.92 18.54
CA GLY A 140 2.69 11.02 19.46
C GLY A 140 3.57 10.63 20.65
N SER A 141 3.36 9.45 21.23
CA SER A 141 4.06 9.01 22.44
C SER A 141 5.26 8.08 22.18
N LYS A 142 5.40 7.54 20.97
CA LYS A 142 6.39 6.51 20.64
C LYS A 142 6.86 6.67 19.20
N LEU A 143 8.17 6.52 18.99
CA LEU A 143 8.72 6.47 17.64
C LEU A 143 8.24 5.19 16.95
N ASN A 144 7.56 5.34 15.82
CA ASN A 144 7.06 4.21 15.04
C ASN A 144 8.23 3.31 14.59
N GLU A 145 8.07 2.01 14.71
CA GLU A 145 9.13 1.04 14.43
C GLU A 145 9.56 1.06 12.96
N LYS A 146 8.63 1.22 12.01
CA LYS A 146 8.95 1.32 10.59
C LYS A 146 9.76 2.60 10.29
N THR A 147 9.37 3.71 10.90
CA THR A 147 10.10 4.98 10.80
C THR A 147 11.47 4.88 11.45
N ARG A 148 11.60 4.25 12.63
CA ARG A 148 12.87 3.99 13.29
C ARG A 148 13.84 3.21 12.39
N GLN A 149 13.36 2.15 11.76
CA GLN A 149 14.15 1.35 10.83
C GLN A 149 14.56 2.16 9.60
N GLN A 150 13.66 2.99 9.06
CA GLN A 150 13.95 3.86 7.93
C GLN A 150 15.07 4.84 8.24
N LEU A 151 14.99 5.54 9.40
CA LEU A 151 16.03 6.47 9.84
C LEU A 151 17.39 5.78 9.93
N LYS A 152 17.43 4.56 10.47
CA LYS A 152 18.65 3.77 10.58
C LYS A 152 19.18 3.30 9.22
N ASN A 153 18.30 2.73 8.37
CA ASN A 153 18.68 2.16 7.07
C ASN A 153 19.21 3.22 6.11
N ARG A 154 18.70 4.45 6.21
CA ARG A 154 19.10 5.60 5.40
C ARG A 154 20.20 6.45 6.04
N ASN A 155 20.71 6.03 7.22
CA ASN A 155 21.77 6.73 7.93
C ASN A 155 21.49 8.22 8.14
N ILE A 156 20.24 8.56 8.55
CA ILE A 156 19.79 9.93 8.76
C ILE A 156 20.62 10.57 9.87
N LYS A 157 21.11 11.79 9.61
CA LYS A 157 21.97 12.55 10.52
C LYS A 157 21.17 13.51 11.39
N LYS A 158 20.11 14.10 10.80
CA LYS A 158 19.31 15.13 11.48
C LYS A 158 17.80 14.89 11.29
N VAL A 159 17.05 15.10 12.36
CA VAL A 159 15.59 15.05 12.38
C VAL A 159 15.02 16.37 12.87
N HIS A 160 14.19 16.99 12.05
CA HIS A 160 13.40 18.18 12.42
C HIS A 160 12.04 17.71 12.95
N ILE A 161 11.84 17.75 14.26
CA ILE A 161 10.53 17.45 14.89
C ILE A 161 9.66 18.67 14.80
N ILE A 162 8.51 18.54 14.13
CA ILE A 162 7.53 19.62 14.03
C ILE A 162 6.36 19.34 14.98
N GLY A 163 6.16 20.28 15.90
CA GLY A 163 5.13 20.20 16.95
C GLY A 163 5.69 20.11 18.35
N GLY A 164 4.87 20.50 19.34
CA GLY A 164 5.21 20.49 20.76
C GLY A 164 5.20 19.10 21.38
N GLU A 165 5.59 18.99 22.66
CA GLU A 165 5.67 17.72 23.40
C GLU A 165 4.33 16.98 23.54
N LYS A 166 3.20 17.70 23.42
CA LYS A 166 1.86 17.10 23.39
C LYS A 166 1.56 16.39 22.07
N THR A 167 2.23 16.78 20.99
CA THR A 167 2.08 16.19 19.65
C THR A 167 3.07 15.05 19.44
N ILE A 168 4.33 15.28 19.77
CA ILE A 168 5.41 14.27 19.76
C ILE A 168 6.18 14.39 21.07
N SER A 169 6.09 13.37 21.92
CA SER A 169 6.62 13.40 23.27
C SER A 169 8.13 13.62 23.31
N LYS A 170 8.63 14.07 24.47
CA LYS A 170 10.04 14.23 24.73
C LYS A 170 10.79 12.89 24.66
N ASP A 171 10.13 11.77 25.01
CA ASP A 171 10.72 10.44 24.94
C ASP A 171 11.12 10.06 23.51
N VAL A 172 10.33 10.46 22.49
CA VAL A 172 10.67 10.26 21.08
C VAL A 172 11.93 11.04 20.72
N GLU A 173 12.02 12.30 21.15
CA GLU A 173 13.20 13.14 20.93
C GLU A 173 14.46 12.56 21.61
N GLU A 174 14.35 12.17 22.87
CA GLU A 174 15.46 11.55 23.61
C GLU A 174 15.90 10.22 22.98
N PHE A 175 14.92 9.44 22.48
CA PHE A 175 15.22 8.19 21.79
C PHE A 175 16.01 8.43 20.49
N LEU A 176 15.63 9.42 19.69
CA LEU A 176 16.37 9.80 18.48
C LEU A 176 17.81 10.25 18.81
N LYS A 177 17.98 11.06 19.87
CA LYS A 177 19.32 11.46 20.35
C LYS A 177 20.17 10.26 20.79
N LYS A 178 19.56 9.26 21.45
CA LYS A 178 20.23 7.99 21.80
C LYS A 178 20.63 7.15 20.59
N MET A 179 19.93 7.32 19.45
CA MET A 179 20.33 6.71 18.17
C MET A 179 21.51 7.44 17.50
N GLY A 180 22.03 8.53 18.09
CA GLY A 180 23.11 9.34 17.52
C GLY A 180 22.64 10.34 16.46
N ILE A 181 21.34 10.64 16.41
CA ILE A 181 20.74 11.57 15.44
C ILE A 181 20.65 12.96 16.08
N GLU A 182 21.10 13.99 15.34
CA GLU A 182 20.84 15.37 15.73
C GLU A 182 19.32 15.66 15.66
N VAL A 183 18.78 16.29 16.69
CA VAL A 183 17.34 16.62 16.75
C VAL A 183 17.15 18.10 16.96
N GLU A 184 16.40 18.73 16.05
CA GLU A 184 15.91 20.07 16.16
C GLU A 184 14.38 20.06 16.31
N ARG A 185 13.86 20.57 17.44
CA ARG A 185 12.43 20.69 17.66
C ARG A 185 11.94 22.10 17.32
N ILE A 186 10.92 22.17 16.47
CA ILE A 186 10.23 23.41 16.12
C ILE A 186 8.81 23.32 16.67
N ASP A 187 8.55 24.02 17.74
CA ASP A 187 7.30 24.02 18.51
C ASP A 187 6.69 25.41 18.63
N GLY A 188 5.49 25.47 19.19
CA GLY A 188 4.76 26.69 19.51
C GLY A 188 3.62 26.39 20.47
N HIS A 189 2.96 27.43 21.00
CA HIS A 189 1.83 27.27 21.92
C HIS A 189 0.58 26.70 21.23
N ASP A 190 0.47 26.87 19.91
CA ASP A 190 -0.54 26.25 19.06
C ASP A 190 0.00 26.01 17.62
N ARG A 191 -0.83 25.40 16.75
CA ARG A 191 -0.49 25.12 15.36
C ARG A 191 -0.15 26.34 14.53
N TYR A 192 -0.73 27.51 14.86
CA TYR A 192 -0.52 28.76 14.14
C TYR A 192 0.82 29.40 14.52
N ALA A 193 1.23 29.27 15.78
CA ALA A 193 2.54 29.69 16.24
C ALA A 193 3.66 28.84 15.62
N VAL A 194 3.50 27.51 15.56
CA VAL A 194 4.42 26.60 14.84
C VAL A 194 4.51 27.01 13.36
N ASN A 195 3.37 27.24 12.72
CA ASN A 195 3.29 27.62 11.31
C ASN A 195 3.98 28.97 11.04
N ALA A 196 3.72 30.00 11.84
CA ALA A 196 4.36 31.31 11.72
C ALA A 196 5.88 31.23 11.91
N LYS A 197 6.36 30.39 12.84
CA LYS A 197 7.79 30.17 13.09
C LYS A 197 8.46 29.52 11.86
N LEU A 198 7.84 28.51 11.26
CA LEU A 198 8.33 27.84 10.06
C LEU A 198 8.27 28.73 8.81
N ALA A 199 7.26 29.59 8.70
CA ALA A 199 7.10 30.53 7.58
C ALA A 199 8.27 31.51 7.47
N LYS A 200 8.95 31.85 8.58
CA LYS A 200 10.15 32.71 8.59
C LYS A 200 11.32 32.18 7.75
N ASN A 201 11.32 30.89 7.39
CA ASN A 201 12.34 30.31 6.51
C ASN A 201 12.17 30.75 5.03
N LYS A 202 11.00 31.26 4.64
CA LYS A 202 10.70 31.76 3.29
C LYS A 202 10.95 33.28 3.20
N LYS A 203 12.18 33.72 3.51
CA LYS A 203 12.54 35.15 3.63
C LYS A 203 12.41 35.96 2.35
N ASP A 204 12.57 35.30 1.20
CA ASP A 204 12.59 35.94 -0.11
C ASP A 204 11.24 35.76 -0.85
N ALA A 205 10.19 35.36 -0.14
CA ALA A 205 8.88 35.17 -0.74
C ALA A 205 8.28 36.51 -1.16
N ASP A 206 7.85 36.60 -2.43
CA ASP A 206 7.07 37.70 -2.98
C ASP A 206 5.56 37.41 -2.98
N THR A 207 5.19 36.23 -2.59
CA THR A 207 3.83 35.68 -2.60
C THR A 207 3.52 35.06 -1.25
N LEU A 208 2.28 35.22 -0.78
CA LEU A 208 1.78 34.58 0.43
C LEU A 208 0.57 33.69 0.08
N VAL A 209 0.51 32.50 0.68
CA VAL A 209 -0.59 31.54 0.49
C VAL A 209 -1.24 31.25 1.84
N PHE A 210 -2.51 31.61 1.99
CA PHE A 210 -3.30 31.37 3.19
C PHE A 210 -4.20 30.15 3.00
N ALA A 211 -4.26 29.28 4.01
CA ALA A 211 -5.08 28.09 4.02
C ALA A 211 -5.68 27.82 5.41
N SER A 212 -6.72 26.98 5.48
CA SER A 212 -7.39 26.69 6.75
C SER A 212 -6.48 25.85 7.68
N GLY A 213 -6.32 26.28 8.93
CA GLY A 213 -5.70 25.48 9.99
C GLY A 213 -6.69 24.52 10.68
N GLU A 214 -7.97 24.55 10.29
CA GLU A 214 -9.06 23.76 10.88
C GLU A 214 -9.54 22.64 9.94
N ASN A 215 -9.33 22.80 8.62
CA ASN A 215 -9.71 21.83 7.60
C ASN A 215 -8.51 21.51 6.70
N TYR A 216 -8.11 20.25 6.67
CA TYR A 216 -6.92 19.81 5.93
C TYR A 216 -7.05 19.86 4.39
N ALA A 217 -8.26 19.74 3.85
CA ALA A 217 -8.45 19.51 2.42
C ALA A 217 -8.02 20.70 1.54
N ASP A 218 -8.42 21.93 1.92
CA ASP A 218 -8.01 23.15 1.23
C ASP A 218 -6.52 23.42 1.44
N SER A 219 -6.02 23.11 2.64
CA SER A 219 -4.60 23.27 2.98
C SER A 219 -3.71 22.33 2.18
N LEU A 220 -4.15 21.08 1.93
CA LEU A 220 -3.45 20.17 1.02
C LEU A 220 -3.40 20.70 -0.40
N SER A 221 -4.51 21.25 -0.89
CA SER A 221 -4.58 21.86 -2.20
C SER A 221 -3.61 23.04 -2.35
N SER A 222 -3.38 23.81 -1.26
CA SER A 222 -2.50 24.97 -1.28
C SER A 222 -1.02 24.63 -1.46
N VAL A 223 -0.60 23.41 -1.14
CA VAL A 223 0.81 22.96 -1.18
C VAL A 223 1.42 23.14 -2.56
N GLY A 224 0.74 22.71 -3.62
CA GLY A 224 1.23 22.86 -5.00
C GLY A 224 1.48 24.32 -5.39
N LEU A 225 0.58 25.22 -5.00
CA LEU A 225 0.74 26.66 -5.26
C LEU A 225 1.91 27.24 -4.49
N ALA A 226 2.00 26.95 -3.20
CA ALA A 226 3.09 27.42 -2.34
C ALA A 226 4.46 26.93 -2.82
N ASN A 227 4.55 25.67 -3.24
CA ASN A 227 5.77 25.09 -3.81
C ASN A 227 6.18 25.84 -5.10
N LYS A 228 5.25 26.04 -6.02
CA LYS A 228 5.52 26.69 -7.32
C LYS A 228 5.94 28.14 -7.16
N THR A 229 5.33 28.85 -6.23
CA THR A 229 5.63 30.28 -5.96
C THR A 229 6.73 30.45 -4.91
N LYS A 230 7.28 29.36 -4.35
CA LYS A 230 8.25 29.37 -3.23
C LYS A 230 7.74 30.18 -2.01
N SER A 231 6.44 30.16 -1.83
CA SER A 231 5.71 30.93 -0.80
C SER A 231 5.62 30.13 0.51
N PRO A 232 5.49 30.82 1.65
CA PRO A 232 5.01 30.20 2.86
C PRO A 232 3.53 29.86 2.75
N ILE A 233 3.13 28.72 3.34
CA ILE A 233 1.73 28.43 3.65
C ILE A 233 1.46 28.99 5.03
N LEU A 234 0.50 29.89 5.15
CA LEU A 234 0.06 30.54 6.38
C LEU A 234 -1.31 29.99 6.80
N LEU A 235 -1.35 29.28 7.93
CA LEU A 235 -2.57 28.67 8.44
C LEU A 235 -3.41 29.71 9.21
N VAL A 236 -4.71 29.77 8.90
CA VAL A 236 -5.65 30.66 9.58
C VAL A 236 -6.90 29.91 10.05
N GLN A 237 -7.63 30.51 11.01
CA GLN A 237 -8.94 30.01 11.41
C GLN A 237 -10.02 30.51 10.46
N LYS A 238 -11.18 29.86 10.48
CA LYS A 238 -12.30 30.26 9.63
C LYS A 238 -12.69 31.76 9.84
N ASN A 239 -12.85 32.18 11.09
CA ASN A 239 -13.40 33.47 11.45
C ASN A 239 -12.40 34.40 12.17
N VAL A 240 -11.17 33.96 12.38
CA VAL A 240 -10.16 34.72 13.14
C VAL A 240 -8.81 34.61 12.44
N LEU A 241 -8.14 35.72 12.25
CA LEU A 241 -6.72 35.75 11.88
C LEU A 241 -5.90 35.55 13.17
N PRO A 242 -5.16 34.42 13.33
CA PRO A 242 -4.44 34.14 14.57
C PRO A 242 -3.37 35.17 14.90
N THR A 243 -3.17 35.46 16.18
CA THR A 243 -2.21 36.48 16.65
C THR A 243 -0.81 36.20 16.11
N SER A 244 -0.33 34.95 16.16
CA SER A 244 1.01 34.59 15.64
C SER A 244 1.14 34.89 14.14
N ILE A 245 0.08 34.75 13.36
CA ILE A 245 0.09 35.07 11.93
C ILE A 245 0.08 36.60 11.74
N LYS A 246 -0.70 37.37 12.54
CA LYS A 246 -0.65 38.84 12.52
C LYS A 246 0.75 39.39 12.84
N GLU A 247 1.40 38.81 13.85
CA GLU A 247 2.78 39.11 14.23
C GLU A 247 3.76 38.81 13.09
N TYR A 248 3.61 37.66 12.45
CA TYR A 248 4.42 37.31 11.27
C TYR A 248 4.22 38.31 10.15
N LEU A 249 2.97 38.65 9.78
CA LEU A 249 2.66 39.63 8.74
C LEU A 249 3.17 41.04 9.09
N SER A 250 3.27 41.36 10.37
CA SER A 250 3.82 42.66 10.84
C SER A 250 5.35 42.67 10.79
N SER A 251 6.00 41.50 10.82
CA SER A 251 7.46 41.35 10.83
C SER A 251 8.11 41.32 9.43
N ILE A 252 7.32 41.11 8.38
CA ILE A 252 7.85 41.01 6.99
C ILE A 252 7.80 42.38 6.30
N ASP A 253 8.65 42.55 5.29
CA ASP A 253 8.62 43.70 4.39
C ASP A 253 7.48 43.53 3.38
N LYS A 254 6.38 44.23 3.66
CA LYS A 254 5.15 44.13 2.86
C LYS A 254 5.31 44.69 1.45
N THR A 255 6.29 45.56 1.21
CA THR A 255 6.55 46.13 -0.12
C THR A 255 7.07 45.09 -1.11
N LYS A 256 7.64 43.99 -0.61
CA LYS A 256 8.10 42.87 -1.41
C LYS A 256 6.98 41.89 -1.79
N ILE A 257 5.82 41.95 -1.10
CA ILE A 257 4.71 41.02 -1.35
C ILE A 257 3.90 41.53 -2.56
N LEU A 258 4.02 40.82 -3.67
CA LEU A 258 3.36 41.15 -4.91
C LEU A 258 2.02 40.42 -5.09
N LYS A 259 1.86 39.25 -4.44
CA LYS A 259 0.66 38.41 -4.57
C LYS A 259 0.26 37.82 -3.23
N SER A 260 -1.03 37.67 -3.05
CA SER A 260 -1.63 37.02 -1.89
C SER A 260 -2.77 36.11 -2.36
N TYR A 261 -2.77 34.86 -1.93
CA TYR A 261 -3.79 33.88 -2.27
C TYR A 261 -4.46 33.33 -1.02
N ILE A 262 -5.78 33.14 -1.11
CA ILE A 262 -6.56 32.43 -0.10
C ILE A 262 -7.12 31.16 -0.75
N VAL A 263 -6.69 30.00 -0.29
CA VAL A 263 -7.14 28.70 -0.81
C VAL A 263 -8.28 28.17 0.05
N GLY A 264 -9.42 27.96 -0.58
CA GLY A 264 -10.65 27.51 0.06
C GLY A 264 -11.79 28.53 0.01
N GLY A 265 -13.01 28.01 0.08
CA GLY A 265 -14.24 28.81 0.06
C GLY A 265 -14.48 29.58 1.36
N THR A 266 -15.55 30.39 1.39
CA THR A 266 -15.93 31.18 2.56
C THR A 266 -16.31 30.33 3.79
N ASN A 267 -16.63 29.06 3.57
CA ASN A 267 -16.83 28.10 4.65
C ASN A 267 -15.52 27.63 5.33
N SER A 268 -14.39 27.75 4.65
CA SER A 268 -13.06 27.42 5.18
C SER A 268 -12.36 28.65 5.76
N ILE A 269 -12.43 29.79 5.07
CA ILE A 269 -11.86 31.06 5.48
C ILE A 269 -12.87 32.18 5.11
N SER A 270 -13.43 32.85 6.10
CA SER A 270 -14.47 33.87 5.90
C SER A 270 -13.95 35.09 5.14
N ASP A 271 -14.87 35.86 4.58
CA ASP A 271 -14.54 37.14 3.93
C ASP A 271 -14.05 38.21 4.92
N SER A 272 -14.43 38.10 6.20
CA SER A 272 -13.89 38.98 7.26
C SER A 272 -12.39 38.77 7.49
N VAL A 273 -11.94 37.48 7.55
CA VAL A 273 -10.52 37.14 7.67
C VAL A 273 -9.76 37.58 6.41
N LYS A 274 -10.34 37.34 5.22
CA LYS A 274 -9.76 37.86 3.98
C LYS A 274 -9.59 39.38 4.00
N ALA A 275 -10.62 40.15 4.41
CA ALA A 275 -10.56 41.59 4.48
C ALA A 275 -9.50 42.10 5.49
N GLU A 276 -9.33 41.38 6.61
CA GLU A 276 -8.27 41.66 7.59
C GLU A 276 -6.87 41.45 7.01
N ILE A 277 -6.65 40.31 6.29
CA ILE A 277 -5.39 40.02 5.59
C ILE A 277 -5.12 41.12 4.55
N ASP A 278 -6.10 41.45 3.70
CA ASP A 278 -5.98 42.45 2.66
C ASP A 278 -5.61 43.84 3.26
N SER A 279 -6.21 44.17 4.38
CA SER A 279 -5.90 45.43 5.10
C SER A 279 -4.49 45.45 5.67
N ILE A 280 -4.03 44.37 6.30
CA ILE A 280 -2.67 44.26 6.86
C ILE A 280 -1.61 44.37 5.77
N LEU A 281 -1.84 43.70 4.64
CA LEU A 281 -0.90 43.64 3.51
C LEU A 281 -0.98 44.87 2.60
N ASN A 282 -2.05 45.68 2.70
CA ASN A 282 -2.42 46.67 1.72
C ASN A 282 -2.46 46.13 0.28
N LEU A 283 -2.94 44.90 0.15
CA LEU A 283 -2.97 44.13 -1.11
C LEU A 283 -4.21 43.23 -1.16
N LYS A 284 -4.93 43.24 -2.28
CA LYS A 284 -6.09 42.34 -2.45
C LYS A 284 -5.67 40.90 -2.71
N SER A 285 -6.03 40.00 -1.79
CA SER A 285 -5.83 38.57 -1.93
C SER A 285 -6.78 37.97 -2.98
N THR A 286 -6.28 37.09 -3.80
CA THR A 286 -7.07 36.29 -4.74
C THR A 286 -7.56 35.03 -4.05
N ARG A 287 -8.89 34.81 -4.01
CA ARG A 287 -9.47 33.58 -3.49
C ARG A 287 -9.49 32.50 -4.59
N ILE A 288 -8.98 31.31 -4.28
CA ILE A 288 -9.02 30.14 -5.13
C ILE A 288 -9.89 29.08 -4.44
N ALA A 289 -11.04 28.77 -5.03
CA ALA A 289 -11.98 27.82 -4.44
C ALA A 289 -12.79 27.10 -5.54
N GLY A 290 -13.13 25.85 -5.29
CA GLY A 290 -14.11 25.07 -6.04
C GLY A 290 -15.33 24.76 -5.19
N ALA A 291 -16.33 24.07 -5.75
CA ALA A 291 -17.52 23.64 -5.02
C ALA A 291 -17.21 22.60 -3.93
N ASP A 292 -16.11 21.88 -4.08
CA ASP A 292 -15.60 20.89 -3.14
C ASP A 292 -14.05 20.89 -3.14
N ARG A 293 -13.45 20.06 -2.28
CA ARG A 293 -11.99 19.91 -2.15
C ARG A 293 -11.30 19.47 -3.44
N TYR A 294 -11.97 18.66 -4.22
CA TYR A 294 -11.44 18.11 -5.47
C TYR A 294 -11.38 19.19 -6.55
N LYS A 295 -12.47 19.99 -6.70
CA LYS A 295 -12.50 21.14 -7.59
C LYS A 295 -11.54 22.24 -7.14
N THR A 296 -11.42 22.49 -5.83
CA THR A 296 -10.42 23.45 -5.28
C THR A 296 -9.02 23.02 -5.70
N SER A 297 -8.67 21.74 -5.57
CA SER A 297 -7.37 21.19 -5.96
C SER A 297 -7.08 21.36 -7.46
N VAL A 298 -8.07 21.15 -8.32
CA VAL A 298 -7.95 21.38 -9.77
C VAL A 298 -7.73 22.87 -10.08
N GLU A 299 -8.50 23.78 -9.46
CA GLU A 299 -8.35 25.23 -9.72
C GLU A 299 -6.97 25.73 -9.25
N VAL A 300 -6.49 25.25 -8.11
CA VAL A 300 -5.13 25.55 -7.65
C VAL A 300 -4.09 25.02 -8.65
N SER A 301 -4.26 23.79 -9.13
CA SER A 301 -3.32 23.18 -10.08
C SER A 301 -3.27 23.92 -11.42
N LYS A 302 -4.39 24.42 -11.93
CA LYS A 302 -4.43 25.24 -13.15
C LYS A 302 -3.66 26.55 -13.02
N ILE A 303 -3.76 27.19 -11.85
CA ILE A 303 -3.09 28.47 -11.58
C ILE A 303 -1.59 28.25 -11.36
N ALA A 304 -1.23 27.25 -10.56
CA ALA A 304 0.16 26.99 -10.21
C ALA A 304 0.96 26.31 -11.35
N TYR A 305 0.31 25.42 -12.10
CA TYR A 305 0.96 24.60 -13.13
C TYR A 305 0.14 24.57 -14.44
N PRO A 306 -0.01 25.71 -15.14
CA PRO A 306 -0.85 25.78 -16.34
C PRO A 306 -0.37 24.85 -17.47
N ASN A 307 0.92 24.50 -17.49
CA ASN A 307 1.55 23.64 -18.48
C ASN A 307 2.18 22.40 -17.83
N ALA A 308 1.47 21.78 -16.87
CA ALA A 308 1.98 20.60 -16.19
C ALA A 308 2.23 19.44 -17.17
N LYS A 309 3.44 18.86 -17.11
CA LYS A 309 3.85 17.71 -17.91
C LYS A 309 3.67 16.38 -17.17
N LYS A 310 3.39 16.43 -15.91
CA LYS A 310 3.14 15.33 -14.97
C LYS A 310 2.30 15.83 -13.80
N ALA A 311 1.75 14.90 -13.01
CA ALA A 311 1.00 15.25 -11.81
C ALA A 311 1.19 14.18 -10.72
N ILE A 312 0.95 14.58 -9.47
CA ILE A 312 0.84 13.69 -8.32
C ILE A 312 -0.64 13.63 -7.93
N PHE A 313 -1.19 12.42 -7.87
CA PHE A 313 -2.57 12.17 -7.45
C PHE A 313 -2.57 11.56 -6.06
N THR A 314 -3.45 12.07 -5.20
CA THR A 314 -3.63 11.52 -3.86
C THR A 314 -5.07 11.70 -3.40
N THR A 315 -5.51 10.92 -2.39
CA THR A 315 -6.88 11.00 -1.91
C THR A 315 -7.16 12.33 -1.21
N GLY A 316 -8.37 12.85 -1.41
CA GLY A 316 -8.89 13.97 -0.62
C GLY A 316 -9.59 13.56 0.69
N GLU A 317 -9.63 12.25 1.01
CA GLU A 317 -10.39 11.71 2.17
C GLU A 317 -9.51 11.52 3.41
N VAL A 318 -8.21 11.28 3.23
CA VAL A 318 -7.21 11.19 4.30
C VAL A 318 -5.98 12.01 3.94
N TYR A 319 -5.33 12.60 4.92
CA TYR A 319 -4.28 13.59 4.67
C TYR A 319 -2.86 13.03 4.59
N ALA A 320 -2.60 11.84 5.13
CA ALA A 320 -1.23 11.36 5.31
C ALA A 320 -0.46 11.16 3.99
N ASP A 321 -1.09 10.50 3.00
CA ASP A 321 -0.46 10.28 1.69
C ASP A 321 -0.22 11.60 0.96
N ALA A 322 -1.17 12.55 1.06
CA ALA A 322 -1.08 13.86 0.42
C ALA A 322 0.01 14.74 1.04
N LEU A 323 0.22 14.66 2.35
CA LEU A 323 1.26 15.42 3.05
C LEU A 323 2.66 14.90 2.74
N ALA A 324 2.82 13.59 2.63
CA ALA A 324 4.08 12.99 2.18
C ALA A 324 4.42 13.37 0.71
N ALA A 325 3.39 13.73 -0.09
CA ALA A 325 3.56 14.22 -1.45
C ALA A 325 4.12 15.66 -1.54
N ALA A 326 3.98 16.47 -0.47
CA ALA A 326 4.35 17.88 -0.48
C ALA A 326 5.81 18.14 -0.91
N PRO A 327 6.83 17.52 -0.30
CA PRO A 327 8.22 17.71 -0.72
C PRO A 327 8.51 17.09 -2.11
N VAL A 328 7.79 16.03 -2.50
CA VAL A 328 7.94 15.44 -3.85
C VAL A 328 7.44 16.40 -4.92
N SER A 329 6.25 17.01 -4.72
CA SER A 329 5.69 18.02 -5.62
C SER A 329 6.70 19.12 -5.96
N GLN A 330 7.42 19.59 -4.94
CA GLN A 330 8.47 20.60 -5.13
C GLN A 330 9.68 20.04 -5.86
N LYS A 331 10.11 18.83 -5.51
CA LYS A 331 11.30 18.21 -6.10
C LYS A 331 11.14 17.91 -7.60
N ILE A 332 9.98 17.43 -8.00
CA ILE A 332 9.73 17.06 -9.40
C ILE A 332 8.95 18.12 -10.20
N ASP A 333 8.65 19.27 -9.60
CA ASP A 333 7.87 20.38 -10.19
C ASP A 333 6.50 19.91 -10.75
N ALA A 334 5.69 19.29 -9.90
CA ALA A 334 4.41 18.71 -10.29
C ALA A 334 3.25 19.17 -9.39
N PRO A 335 2.04 19.41 -9.92
CA PRO A 335 0.86 19.71 -9.12
C PRO A 335 0.46 18.50 -8.28
N ILE A 336 -0.13 18.77 -7.10
CA ILE A 336 -0.86 17.77 -6.30
C ILE A 336 -2.34 17.89 -6.61
N VAL A 337 -2.92 16.84 -7.18
CA VAL A 337 -4.34 16.77 -7.54
C VAL A 337 -5.05 15.81 -6.59
N LEU A 338 -5.99 16.33 -5.81
CA LEU A 338 -6.82 15.49 -4.95
C LEU A 338 -7.86 14.78 -5.78
N VAL A 339 -7.99 13.46 -5.58
CA VAL A 339 -8.98 12.63 -6.26
C VAL A 339 -9.89 11.91 -5.27
N PRO A 340 -11.16 11.65 -5.62
CA PRO A 340 -12.02 10.79 -4.84
C PRO A 340 -11.47 9.36 -4.83
N LYS A 341 -11.77 8.62 -3.77
CA LYS A 341 -11.31 7.22 -3.62
C LYS A 341 -11.66 6.36 -4.84
N ASP A 342 -12.88 6.47 -5.32
CA ASP A 342 -13.45 5.47 -6.22
C ASP A 342 -13.58 5.93 -7.67
N ASN A 343 -13.65 7.24 -7.92
CA ASN A 343 -13.90 7.74 -9.28
C ASN A 343 -13.48 9.20 -9.44
N ILE A 344 -12.79 9.50 -10.56
CA ILE A 344 -12.47 10.86 -10.98
C ILE A 344 -13.61 11.59 -11.69
N GLN A 345 -14.72 10.89 -12.03
CA GLN A 345 -15.93 11.51 -12.55
C GLN A 345 -16.74 12.09 -11.39
N LEU A 346 -16.64 13.40 -11.18
CA LEU A 346 -17.55 14.09 -10.29
C LEU A 346 -18.95 14.12 -10.90
N GLU A 347 -19.96 13.88 -10.06
CA GLU A 347 -21.36 13.87 -10.49
C GLU A 347 -21.71 15.12 -11.29
N LYS A 348 -22.46 14.96 -12.37
CA LYS A 348 -23.13 16.07 -13.03
C LYS A 348 -24.14 16.60 -12.03
N GLU A 349 -23.95 17.82 -11.52
CA GLU A 349 -25.03 18.54 -10.88
C GLU A 349 -26.16 18.69 -11.90
N ALA A 350 -27.30 18.10 -11.62
CA ALA A 350 -28.42 17.96 -12.56
C ALA A 350 -29.00 19.30 -13.05
N ASN A 351 -28.59 20.46 -12.51
CA ASN A 351 -29.21 21.76 -12.77
C ASN A 351 -28.23 22.95 -12.96
N SER A 352 -26.99 22.73 -13.34
CA SER A 352 -26.07 23.84 -13.59
C SER A 352 -25.84 24.03 -15.09
N SER A 353 -26.24 25.20 -15.60
CA SER A 353 -25.96 25.68 -16.97
C SER A 353 -24.47 25.97 -17.22
N ASN A 354 -23.64 25.93 -16.22
CA ASN A 354 -22.19 26.01 -16.33
C ASN A 354 -21.61 24.59 -16.48
N LYS A 355 -20.97 24.33 -17.61
CA LYS A 355 -20.16 23.13 -17.87
C LYS A 355 -19.04 23.06 -16.80
N THR A 356 -19.33 22.48 -15.66
CA THR A 356 -18.36 22.24 -14.61
C THR A 356 -17.29 21.31 -15.14
N GLN A 357 -16.04 21.80 -15.23
CA GLN A 357 -14.89 20.98 -15.60
C GLN A 357 -14.71 19.88 -14.55
N THR A 358 -14.95 18.65 -14.96
CA THR A 358 -14.69 17.45 -14.15
C THR A 358 -13.19 17.23 -14.05
N HIS A 359 -12.72 16.42 -13.09
CA HIS A 359 -11.33 15.95 -13.04
C HIS A 359 -10.94 15.33 -14.38
N GLU A 360 -11.84 14.55 -14.98
CA GLU A 360 -11.64 13.95 -16.29
C GLU A 360 -11.21 14.99 -17.32
N ASN A 361 -11.93 16.11 -17.44
CA ASN A 361 -11.60 17.15 -18.40
C ASN A 361 -10.24 17.80 -18.10
N TYR A 362 -9.93 18.01 -16.80
CA TYR A 362 -8.64 18.55 -16.40
C TYR A 362 -7.52 17.57 -16.76
N LEU A 363 -7.63 16.30 -16.40
CA LEU A 363 -6.62 15.28 -16.66
C LEU A 363 -6.42 15.04 -18.17
N LYS A 364 -7.49 14.95 -18.96
CA LYS A 364 -7.44 14.84 -20.41
C LYS A 364 -6.83 16.08 -21.07
N GLY A 365 -6.95 17.23 -20.42
CA GLY A 365 -6.35 18.49 -20.86
C GLY A 365 -4.85 18.62 -20.54
N LEU A 366 -4.31 17.81 -19.65
CA LEU A 366 -2.87 17.80 -19.35
C LEU A 366 -2.08 17.31 -20.55
N ASN A 367 -0.98 17.97 -20.82
CA ASN A 367 -0.03 17.52 -21.83
C ASN A 367 1.08 16.71 -21.18
N VAL A 368 0.74 15.49 -20.73
CA VAL A 368 1.65 14.63 -19.97
C VAL A 368 2.78 14.14 -20.88
N GLU A 369 4.00 14.52 -20.55
CA GLU A 369 5.25 14.13 -21.23
C GLU A 369 6.18 13.33 -20.32
N GLU A 370 5.87 13.27 -19.02
CA GLU A 370 6.68 12.61 -18.01
C GLU A 370 5.78 11.75 -17.10
N LYS A 371 6.38 10.76 -16.43
CA LYS A 371 5.69 9.86 -15.51
C LYS A 371 4.99 10.65 -14.40
N SER A 372 3.72 10.35 -14.20
CA SER A 372 2.90 10.84 -13.08
C SER A 372 2.87 9.81 -11.95
N TYR A 373 2.42 10.21 -10.77
CA TYR A 373 2.42 9.34 -9.59
C TYR A 373 1.06 9.35 -8.89
N VAL A 374 0.68 8.21 -8.32
CA VAL A 374 -0.44 8.07 -7.39
C VAL A 374 0.12 7.69 -6.03
N PHE A 375 -0.07 8.53 -5.02
CA PHE A 375 0.35 8.24 -3.65
C PHE A 375 -0.84 7.77 -2.82
N GLY A 376 -0.70 6.57 -2.31
CA GLY A 376 -1.72 5.89 -1.52
C GLY A 376 -2.16 4.57 -2.11
N GLY A 377 -2.47 3.61 -1.23
CA GLY A 377 -2.89 2.28 -1.58
C GLY A 377 -4.34 2.20 -2.06
N GLU A 378 -4.78 1.00 -2.41
CA GLU A 378 -6.13 0.71 -2.90
C GLU A 378 -7.23 1.18 -1.92
N ASN A 379 -6.94 1.21 -0.63
CA ASN A 379 -7.87 1.72 0.39
C ASN A 379 -8.06 3.24 0.33
N SER A 380 -7.10 3.97 -0.20
CA SER A 380 -7.12 5.44 -0.38
C SER A 380 -7.60 5.83 -1.78
N ILE A 381 -7.13 5.12 -2.82
CA ILE A 381 -7.48 5.33 -4.22
C ILE A 381 -7.68 3.95 -4.85
N SER A 382 -8.91 3.59 -5.19
CA SER A 382 -9.24 2.29 -5.74
C SER A 382 -8.52 2.02 -7.07
N ASP A 383 -8.39 0.74 -7.44
CA ASP A 383 -7.79 0.35 -8.72
C ASP A 383 -8.58 0.89 -9.92
N ASP A 384 -9.90 1.04 -9.78
CA ASP A 384 -10.73 1.66 -10.82
C ASP A 384 -10.43 3.16 -10.96
N CYS A 385 -10.27 3.88 -9.84
CA CYS A 385 -9.86 5.28 -9.86
C CYS A 385 -8.47 5.42 -10.45
N PHE A 386 -7.52 4.58 -10.05
CA PHE A 386 -6.17 4.54 -10.62
C PHE A 386 -6.19 4.28 -12.13
N THR A 387 -7.00 3.31 -12.58
CA THR A 387 -7.15 3.00 -14.01
C THR A 387 -7.78 4.17 -14.76
N ASN A 388 -8.75 4.85 -14.17
CA ASN A 388 -9.38 6.03 -14.77
C ASN A 388 -8.43 7.24 -14.83
N ILE A 389 -7.58 7.44 -13.82
CA ILE A 389 -6.48 8.42 -13.90
C ILE A 389 -5.59 8.10 -15.10
N LYS A 390 -5.13 6.87 -15.22
CA LYS A 390 -4.29 6.41 -16.32
C LYS A 390 -4.95 6.62 -17.68
N ASN A 391 -6.21 6.21 -17.83
CA ASN A 391 -6.97 6.37 -19.07
C ASN A 391 -7.16 7.86 -19.44
N ALA A 392 -7.44 8.72 -18.45
CA ALA A 392 -7.57 10.16 -18.69
C ALA A 392 -6.26 10.78 -19.18
N LEU A 393 -5.13 10.45 -18.56
CA LEU A 393 -3.80 10.94 -18.96
C LEU A 393 -3.43 10.48 -20.39
N LEU A 394 -3.84 9.29 -20.79
CA LEU A 394 -3.66 8.75 -22.14
C LEU A 394 -4.76 9.20 -23.13
N LYS A 395 -5.68 10.07 -22.71
CA LYS A 395 -6.83 10.54 -23.49
C LYS A 395 -7.75 9.41 -23.97
N LYS A 396 -7.79 8.29 -23.23
CA LYS A 396 -8.66 7.14 -23.49
C LYS A 396 -10.01 7.30 -22.77
N ASP A 397 -10.97 6.44 -23.14
CA ASP A 397 -12.25 6.39 -22.46
C ASP A 397 -12.09 5.86 -21.03
N LEU A 398 -12.85 6.49 -20.12
CA LEU A 398 -12.87 6.07 -18.73
C LEU A 398 -13.74 4.83 -18.56
N ILE A 399 -13.40 4.01 -17.56
CA ILE A 399 -14.28 2.92 -17.14
C ILE A 399 -15.57 3.54 -16.61
N LYS A 400 -16.71 3.19 -17.22
CA LYS A 400 -18.01 3.67 -16.77
C LYS A 400 -18.36 3.03 -15.44
N VAL A 401 -18.69 3.87 -14.46
CA VAL A 401 -19.23 3.46 -13.17
C VAL A 401 -20.73 3.77 -13.18
N TYR A 402 -21.56 2.74 -13.09
CA TYR A 402 -23.01 2.91 -13.09
C TYR A 402 -23.51 3.14 -11.67
N LYS A 403 -24.26 4.26 -11.48
CA LYS A 403 -25.13 4.44 -10.31
C LYS A 403 -26.55 4.08 -10.72
N THR A 404 -27.11 3.03 -10.15
CA THR A 404 -28.54 2.77 -10.14
C THR A 404 -29.06 3.01 -8.73
N ASP A 405 -30.14 3.78 -8.55
CA ASP A 405 -30.87 4.07 -7.30
C ASP A 405 -30.25 3.53 -5.98
N ARG A 406 -29.10 4.04 -5.55
CA ARG A 406 -28.26 3.62 -4.40
C ARG A 406 -27.32 2.43 -4.64
N ASN A 407 -27.23 1.84 -5.84
CA ASN A 407 -26.31 0.76 -6.16
C ASN A 407 -25.21 1.25 -7.10
N VAL A 408 -23.96 1.08 -6.69
CA VAL A 408 -22.80 1.39 -7.52
C VAL A 408 -22.16 0.09 -7.98
N PHE A 409 -22.23 -0.20 -9.30
CA PHE A 409 -21.50 -1.32 -9.89
C PHE A 409 -20.13 -0.83 -10.33
N ARG A 410 -19.08 -1.27 -9.65
CA ARG A 410 -17.69 -0.96 -9.98
C ARG A 410 -17.04 -2.20 -10.55
N LEU A 411 -16.32 -2.06 -11.62
CA LEU A 411 -15.56 -3.17 -12.21
C LEU A 411 -14.60 -3.76 -11.17
N LYS A 412 -14.56 -5.09 -11.08
CA LYS A 412 -13.77 -5.88 -10.10
C LYS A 412 -14.19 -5.76 -8.63
N ASP A 413 -15.18 -4.94 -8.29
CA ASP A 413 -15.75 -4.85 -6.94
C ASP A 413 -16.91 -5.84 -6.75
N TYR A 414 -17.59 -5.76 -5.62
CA TYR A 414 -18.59 -6.72 -5.20
C TYR A 414 -19.92 -6.07 -4.90
N VAL A 415 -20.98 -6.80 -5.25
CA VAL A 415 -22.37 -6.48 -4.92
C VAL A 415 -23.05 -7.66 -4.23
N VAL A 416 -24.13 -7.37 -3.51
CA VAL A 416 -24.94 -8.38 -2.81
C VAL A 416 -26.34 -8.33 -3.37
N ASN A 417 -26.87 -9.47 -3.81
CA ASN A 417 -28.25 -9.56 -4.27
C ASN A 417 -29.24 -9.57 -3.09
N ASN A 418 -30.27 -8.73 -3.14
CA ASN A 418 -31.34 -8.67 -2.13
C ASN A 418 -32.54 -9.59 -2.43
N LYS A 419 -32.52 -10.28 -3.58
CA LYS A 419 -33.48 -11.30 -4.00
C LYS A 419 -32.76 -12.44 -4.71
N ALA A 420 -33.38 -13.61 -4.82
CA ALA A 420 -32.86 -14.68 -5.67
C ALA A 420 -32.83 -14.22 -7.15
N ILE A 421 -31.75 -14.54 -7.85
CA ILE A 421 -31.50 -14.10 -9.23
C ILE A 421 -31.02 -15.23 -10.10
N SER A 422 -31.13 -15.06 -11.42
CA SER A 422 -30.53 -15.93 -12.42
C SER A 422 -29.54 -15.13 -13.26
N LEU A 423 -28.34 -15.62 -13.43
CA LEU A 423 -27.38 -15.08 -14.39
C LEU A 423 -27.61 -15.70 -15.77
N LEU A 424 -27.52 -14.89 -16.82
CA LEU A 424 -27.87 -15.27 -18.20
C LEU A 424 -26.61 -15.36 -19.08
N THR A 425 -26.70 -16.14 -20.17
CA THR A 425 -25.60 -16.33 -21.13
C THR A 425 -25.28 -15.05 -21.89
N GLU A 426 -26.25 -14.18 -22.14
CA GLU A 426 -26.12 -12.95 -22.94
C GLU A 426 -27.05 -11.84 -22.44
N MET A 427 -26.88 -10.62 -22.94
CA MET A 427 -27.61 -9.40 -22.55
C MET A 427 -29.03 -9.36 -23.12
N LYS A 428 -29.83 -10.39 -22.85
CA LYS A 428 -31.20 -10.51 -23.34
C LYS A 428 -32.05 -11.23 -22.29
N ASP A 429 -33.23 -10.69 -21.98
CA ASP A 429 -34.14 -11.26 -20.96
C ASP A 429 -34.61 -12.69 -21.27
N SER A 430 -34.65 -13.06 -22.56
CA SER A 430 -34.99 -14.42 -23.04
C SER A 430 -33.75 -15.35 -23.14
N ALA A 431 -32.57 -14.91 -22.72
CA ALA A 431 -31.37 -15.72 -22.81
C ALA A 431 -31.42 -16.90 -21.84
N LYS A 432 -30.62 -17.94 -22.16
CA LYS A 432 -30.53 -19.13 -21.33
C LYS A 432 -29.85 -18.79 -19.98
N LYS A 433 -30.38 -19.37 -18.91
CA LYS A 433 -29.77 -19.30 -17.58
C LYS A 433 -28.43 -20.02 -17.55
N VAL A 434 -27.47 -19.40 -16.88
CA VAL A 434 -26.16 -20.02 -16.56
C VAL A 434 -26.18 -20.62 -15.17
N ILE A 435 -26.68 -19.85 -14.18
CA ILE A 435 -26.78 -20.25 -12.77
C ILE A 435 -27.89 -19.48 -12.07
N ASP A 436 -28.56 -20.11 -11.13
CA ASP A 436 -29.45 -19.47 -10.15
C ASP A 436 -28.64 -19.17 -8.87
N VAL A 437 -28.76 -17.97 -8.34
CA VAL A 437 -28.07 -17.48 -7.17
C VAL A 437 -29.06 -17.10 -6.08
N ALA A 438 -28.96 -17.74 -4.93
CA ALA A 438 -29.82 -17.46 -3.78
C ALA A 438 -29.61 -16.02 -3.25
N VAL A 439 -30.55 -15.53 -2.45
CA VAL A 439 -30.49 -14.20 -1.83
C VAL A 439 -29.27 -14.05 -0.90
N ASN A 440 -28.81 -12.81 -0.74
CA ASN A 440 -27.68 -12.44 0.12
C ASN A 440 -26.36 -13.13 -0.25
N LYS A 441 -26.10 -13.32 -1.53
CA LYS A 441 -24.80 -13.78 -2.03
C LYS A 441 -23.97 -12.62 -2.54
N ILE A 442 -22.66 -12.76 -2.39
CA ILE A 442 -21.69 -11.76 -2.82
C ILE A 442 -21.23 -12.12 -4.23
N LEU A 443 -21.43 -11.20 -5.17
CA LEU A 443 -21.08 -11.40 -6.58
C LEU A 443 -20.04 -10.36 -6.99
N LYS A 444 -19.02 -10.80 -7.73
CA LYS A 444 -18.00 -9.92 -8.30
C LYS A 444 -18.48 -9.27 -9.57
N VAL A 445 -18.29 -7.97 -9.73
CA VAL A 445 -18.60 -7.22 -10.94
C VAL A 445 -17.50 -7.47 -11.98
N VAL A 446 -17.83 -8.09 -13.09
CA VAL A 446 -16.91 -8.48 -14.17
C VAL A 446 -16.93 -7.48 -15.32
N LYS A 447 -18.13 -7.01 -15.70
CA LYS A 447 -18.32 -6.03 -16.77
C LYS A 447 -19.59 -5.22 -16.53
N VAL A 448 -19.58 -3.96 -16.95
CA VAL A 448 -20.74 -3.08 -16.86
C VAL A 448 -21.05 -2.56 -18.26
N GLU A 449 -22.27 -2.75 -18.71
CA GLU A 449 -22.84 -2.26 -19.99
C GLU A 449 -24.08 -1.42 -19.69
N ASP A 450 -24.62 -0.72 -20.68
CA ASP A 450 -25.67 0.30 -20.49
C ASP A 450 -26.83 -0.15 -19.57
N LYS A 451 -27.44 -1.28 -19.86
CA LYS A 451 -28.61 -1.81 -19.12
C LYS A 451 -28.34 -3.19 -18.51
N TRP A 452 -27.08 -3.64 -18.52
CA TRP A 452 -26.71 -4.98 -18.11
C TRP A 452 -25.40 -4.97 -17.33
N VAL A 453 -25.30 -5.87 -16.36
CA VAL A 453 -24.05 -6.12 -15.65
C VAL A 453 -23.68 -7.59 -15.80
N ASN A 454 -22.41 -7.87 -16.04
CA ASN A 454 -21.88 -9.22 -15.98
C ASN A 454 -21.32 -9.43 -14.58
N LEU A 455 -21.87 -10.40 -13.88
CA LEU A 455 -21.49 -10.75 -12.51
C LEU A 455 -20.88 -12.13 -12.49
N SER A 456 -19.96 -12.35 -11.55
CA SER A 456 -19.39 -13.66 -11.25
C SER A 456 -19.82 -14.11 -9.86
N PHE A 457 -20.36 -15.32 -9.77
CA PHE A 457 -20.64 -16.01 -8.52
C PHE A 457 -19.96 -17.38 -8.53
N ASN A 458 -19.08 -17.62 -7.56
CA ASN A 458 -18.29 -18.86 -7.47
C ASN A 458 -17.58 -19.22 -8.80
N GLY A 459 -16.98 -18.20 -9.46
CA GLY A 459 -16.28 -18.35 -10.74
C GLY A 459 -17.17 -18.40 -11.97
N ILE A 460 -18.48 -18.65 -11.83
CA ILE A 460 -19.43 -18.70 -12.93
C ILE A 460 -19.89 -17.29 -13.28
N LYS A 461 -19.77 -16.89 -14.54
CA LYS A 461 -20.07 -15.54 -15.04
C LYS A 461 -21.39 -15.54 -15.83
N GLY A 462 -22.12 -14.45 -15.71
CA GLY A 462 -23.33 -14.26 -16.52
C GLY A 462 -23.88 -12.85 -16.40
N TRP A 463 -24.86 -12.54 -17.27
CA TRP A 463 -25.46 -11.22 -17.39
C TRP A 463 -26.74 -11.11 -16.60
N ILE A 464 -27.03 -9.92 -16.07
CA ILE A 464 -28.27 -9.60 -15.40
C ILE A 464 -28.57 -8.11 -15.51
N ARG A 465 -29.86 -7.72 -15.35
CA ARG A 465 -30.25 -6.33 -15.14
C ARG A 465 -29.73 -5.82 -13.78
N PRO A 466 -29.30 -4.57 -13.68
CA PRO A 466 -28.64 -4.05 -12.46
C PRO A 466 -29.63 -3.73 -11.32
N GLU A 467 -30.71 -4.46 -11.19
CA GLU A 467 -31.76 -4.23 -10.19
C GLU A 467 -31.69 -5.23 -9.04
N GLY A 468 -31.96 -4.76 -7.81
CA GLY A 468 -32.06 -5.65 -6.65
C GLY A 468 -30.68 -6.02 -6.09
N PHE A 469 -29.74 -5.09 -6.13
CA PHE A 469 -28.41 -5.24 -5.54
C PHE A 469 -28.10 -4.11 -4.57
N LYS A 470 -27.27 -4.39 -3.58
CA LYS A 470 -26.62 -3.40 -2.72
C LYS A 470 -25.10 -3.54 -2.81
N TYR A 471 -24.40 -2.46 -2.50
CA TYR A 471 -22.93 -2.49 -2.41
C TYR A 471 -22.50 -3.47 -1.33
N TYR A 472 -21.46 -4.25 -1.60
CA TYR A 472 -20.89 -5.18 -0.63
C TYR A 472 -20.04 -4.44 0.40
N ASN A 473 -20.42 -4.56 1.67
CA ASN A 473 -19.61 -4.15 2.81
C ASN A 473 -19.39 -5.37 3.71
N PRO A 474 -18.12 -5.80 3.94
CA PRO A 474 -17.82 -6.96 4.79
C PRO A 474 -18.42 -6.90 6.19
N GLN A 475 -18.61 -5.71 6.75
CA GLN A 475 -19.18 -5.52 8.10
C GLN A 475 -20.68 -5.85 8.20
N ASP A 476 -21.39 -5.86 7.06
CA ASP A 476 -22.81 -6.18 7.02
C ASP A 476 -23.09 -7.69 7.09
N PHE A 477 -22.04 -8.51 7.07
CA PHE A 477 -22.13 -9.96 7.12
C PHE A 477 -21.82 -10.49 8.51
N GLY A 478 -22.38 -11.64 8.84
CA GLY A 478 -22.05 -12.40 10.04
C GLY A 478 -20.68 -13.05 9.98
N ILE A 479 -20.34 -13.76 11.05
CA ILE A 479 -19.13 -14.58 11.09
C ILE A 479 -19.25 -15.67 10.02
N SER A 480 -18.27 -15.74 9.14
CA SER A 480 -18.07 -16.87 8.23
C SER A 480 -17.00 -17.78 8.84
N HIS A 481 -17.37 -19.00 9.17
CA HIS A 481 -16.44 -19.98 9.72
C HIS A 481 -16.85 -21.38 9.29
N ILE A 482 -15.92 -22.10 8.66
CA ILE A 482 -16.10 -23.45 8.21
C ILE A 482 -15.16 -24.34 9.01
N THR A 483 -15.72 -25.30 9.73
CA THR A 483 -14.93 -26.25 10.52
C THR A 483 -14.07 -27.11 9.58
N VAL A 484 -12.79 -27.21 9.87
CA VAL A 484 -11.88 -28.18 9.24
C VAL A 484 -11.94 -29.46 10.07
N PRO A 485 -12.48 -30.58 9.53
CA PRO A 485 -12.70 -31.80 10.33
C PRO A 485 -11.41 -32.38 10.91
N ASN A 486 -10.34 -32.27 10.17
CA ASN A 486 -9.03 -32.85 10.54
C ASN A 486 -7.92 -31.83 10.31
N ILE A 487 -7.60 -31.00 11.32
CA ILE A 487 -6.42 -30.16 11.27
C ILE A 487 -5.19 -31.03 11.53
N MET A 488 -4.36 -31.18 10.50
CA MET A 488 -3.14 -31.98 10.53
C MET A 488 -1.92 -31.09 10.73
N ASN A 489 -1.18 -31.34 11.80
CA ASN A 489 0.16 -30.81 11.94
C ASN A 489 1.10 -31.62 11.04
N GLN A 490 1.75 -30.97 10.07
CA GLN A 490 2.63 -31.64 9.10
C GLN A 490 3.84 -32.34 9.74
N MET A 491 4.28 -31.85 10.91
CA MET A 491 5.41 -32.40 11.66
C MET A 491 4.97 -33.54 12.60
N ASN A 492 3.74 -33.53 13.10
CA ASN A 492 3.19 -34.50 14.01
C ASN A 492 1.69 -34.74 13.73
N PRO A 493 1.36 -35.42 12.62
CA PRO A 493 -0.04 -35.61 12.22
C PRO A 493 -0.77 -36.56 13.15
N LYS A 494 -2.05 -36.26 13.40
CA LYS A 494 -2.94 -37.10 14.19
C LYS A 494 -3.20 -38.44 13.47
N SER A 495 -3.42 -39.50 14.23
CA SER A 495 -3.92 -40.77 13.66
C SER A 495 -5.31 -40.57 13.05
N GLN A 496 -5.57 -41.23 11.92
CA GLN A 496 -6.86 -41.26 11.25
C GLN A 496 -7.28 -42.71 10.98
N ARG A 497 -8.55 -43.04 11.24
CA ARG A 497 -9.11 -44.39 11.07
C ARG A 497 -8.25 -45.48 11.76
N GLY A 498 -7.68 -45.16 12.94
CA GLY A 498 -6.79 -46.07 13.66
C GLY A 498 -5.37 -46.22 13.09
N ILE A 499 -5.06 -45.53 11.99
CA ILE A 499 -3.77 -45.61 11.31
C ILE A 499 -2.92 -44.39 11.70
N LYS A 500 -1.69 -44.64 12.17
CA LYS A 500 -0.71 -43.59 12.44
C LYS A 500 -0.28 -42.93 11.13
N GLN A 501 -0.42 -41.61 11.02
CA GLN A 501 0.01 -40.88 9.83
C GLN A 501 1.50 -40.53 9.91
N LYS A 502 2.20 -40.53 8.77
CA LYS A 502 3.60 -40.08 8.65
C LYS A 502 3.69 -38.57 8.60
N ALA A 503 4.69 -38.02 9.27
CA ALA A 503 5.04 -36.64 9.15
C ALA A 503 5.45 -36.27 7.71
N ALA A 504 5.06 -35.06 7.28
CA ALA A 504 5.41 -34.49 5.97
C ALA A 504 6.11 -33.14 6.15
N PRO A 505 7.37 -33.08 6.57
CA PRO A 505 8.07 -31.87 6.99
C PRO A 505 8.10 -30.76 5.94
N ILE A 506 8.04 -31.11 4.66
CA ILE A 506 8.00 -30.13 3.55
C ILE A 506 6.66 -30.10 2.81
N GLY A 507 5.64 -30.71 3.41
CA GLY A 507 4.30 -30.86 2.83
C GLY A 507 3.30 -29.76 3.22
N CYS A 508 3.73 -28.52 3.53
CA CYS A 508 2.83 -27.49 4.04
C CYS A 508 1.73 -27.10 3.03
N GLU A 509 2.04 -26.88 1.76
CA GLU A 509 1.05 -26.51 0.75
C GLU A 509 0.02 -27.63 0.50
N PRO A 510 0.40 -28.90 0.26
CA PRO A 510 -0.60 -29.95 0.12
C PRO A 510 -1.36 -30.21 1.42
N THR A 511 -0.77 -30.02 2.60
CA THR A 511 -1.48 -30.10 3.87
C THR A 511 -2.53 -28.99 4.01
N ALA A 512 -2.17 -27.73 3.67
CA ALA A 512 -3.11 -26.62 3.65
C ALA A 512 -4.24 -26.84 2.63
N MET A 513 -3.93 -27.44 1.46
CA MET A 513 -4.95 -27.81 0.48
C MET A 513 -5.85 -28.96 0.99
N TYR A 514 -5.30 -29.92 1.70
CA TYR A 514 -6.08 -30.96 2.36
C TYR A 514 -7.08 -30.35 3.36
N HIS A 515 -6.65 -29.40 4.18
CA HIS A 515 -7.53 -28.68 5.09
C HIS A 515 -8.65 -27.94 4.35
N ALA A 516 -8.31 -27.24 3.26
CA ALA A 516 -9.29 -26.49 2.46
C ALA A 516 -10.33 -27.38 1.81
N LEU A 517 -9.92 -28.53 1.27
CA LEU A 517 -10.80 -29.52 0.68
C LEU A 517 -11.69 -30.20 1.73
N GLN A 518 -11.12 -30.65 2.84
CA GLN A 518 -11.84 -31.29 3.95
C GLN A 518 -12.92 -30.37 4.52
N ALA A 519 -12.62 -29.10 4.70
CA ALA A 519 -13.59 -28.11 5.19
C ALA A 519 -14.79 -27.93 4.22
N LYS A 520 -14.59 -28.17 2.93
CA LYS A 520 -15.67 -28.11 1.91
C LYS A 520 -16.34 -29.46 1.64
N GLY A 521 -15.99 -30.49 2.42
CA GLY A 521 -16.55 -31.82 2.26
C GLY A 521 -15.94 -32.65 1.14
N TYR A 522 -14.82 -32.23 0.57
CA TYR A 522 -14.09 -32.99 -0.44
C TYR A 522 -12.96 -33.82 0.18
N ALA A 523 -12.51 -34.84 -0.53
CA ALA A 523 -11.42 -35.75 -0.11
C ALA A 523 -11.61 -36.36 1.31
N LEU A 524 -12.87 -36.52 1.76
CA LEU A 524 -13.18 -37.08 3.08
C LEU A 524 -12.87 -38.58 3.17
N GLU A 525 -12.86 -39.26 2.03
CA GLU A 525 -12.53 -40.68 1.89
C GLU A 525 -11.04 -40.97 2.03
N TYR A 526 -10.16 -39.95 1.91
CA TYR A 526 -8.72 -40.12 2.01
C TYR A 526 -8.21 -39.81 3.42
N THR A 527 -7.34 -40.63 3.96
CA THR A 527 -6.49 -40.23 5.09
C THR A 527 -5.43 -39.24 4.60
N TYR A 528 -4.80 -38.54 5.54
CA TYR A 528 -3.77 -37.56 5.26
C TYR A 528 -2.65 -38.09 4.33
N ASN A 529 -2.10 -39.29 4.65
CA ASN A 529 -1.03 -39.84 3.81
C ASN A 529 -1.54 -40.38 2.47
N GLU A 530 -2.75 -40.94 2.41
CA GLU A 530 -3.37 -41.34 1.15
C GLU A 530 -3.57 -40.14 0.21
N PHE A 531 -3.98 -38.99 0.77
CA PHE A 531 -4.10 -37.76 0.00
C PHE A 531 -2.73 -37.26 -0.49
N LEU A 532 -1.72 -37.18 0.39
CA LEU A 532 -0.37 -36.74 0.00
C LEU A 532 0.27 -37.67 -1.04
N ASN A 533 -0.04 -38.95 -1.03
CA ASN A 533 0.46 -39.94 -2.01
C ASN A 533 -0.16 -39.73 -3.42
N GLN A 534 -1.22 -38.92 -3.54
CA GLN A 534 -1.81 -38.56 -4.84
C GLN A 534 -1.11 -37.37 -5.51
N LEU A 535 -0.16 -36.68 -4.84
CA LEU A 535 0.53 -35.52 -5.37
C LEU A 535 1.24 -35.81 -6.69
N PRO A 536 1.05 -35.01 -7.72
CA PRO A 536 1.87 -35.12 -8.92
C PRO A 536 3.30 -34.64 -8.59
N MET A 537 4.25 -35.53 -8.72
CA MET A 537 5.66 -35.29 -8.40
C MET A 537 6.42 -34.84 -9.63
N ASN A 538 7.17 -33.76 -9.53
CA ASN A 538 8.13 -33.34 -10.55
C ASN A 538 9.33 -32.64 -9.89
N THR A 539 10.44 -33.34 -9.75
CA THR A 539 11.63 -32.88 -9.05
C THR A 539 12.32 -31.70 -9.70
N ASN A 540 12.02 -31.39 -10.96
CA ASN A 540 12.70 -30.36 -11.73
C ASN A 540 11.81 -29.15 -12.06
N ASN A 541 10.49 -29.23 -11.84
CA ASN A 541 9.57 -28.18 -12.26
C ASN A 541 8.33 -28.08 -11.37
N ASN A 542 8.32 -27.09 -10.47
CA ASN A 542 7.20 -26.80 -9.59
C ASN A 542 5.96 -26.17 -10.29
N ASN A 543 6.07 -25.88 -11.59
CA ASN A 543 4.94 -25.48 -12.43
C ASN A 543 4.13 -26.65 -12.97
N THR A 544 4.60 -27.88 -12.80
CA THR A 544 3.91 -29.09 -13.27
C THR A 544 3.61 -30.10 -12.16
N GLY A 545 4.25 -29.96 -11.00
CA GLY A 545 4.02 -30.83 -9.86
C GLY A 545 4.72 -30.37 -8.60
N PHE A 546 4.60 -31.15 -7.53
CA PHE A 546 5.32 -30.95 -6.28
C PHE A 546 6.79 -31.32 -6.48
N SER A 547 7.68 -30.41 -6.12
CA SER A 547 9.09 -30.57 -6.52
C SER A 547 9.87 -31.66 -5.75
N ARG A 548 9.29 -32.25 -4.69
CA ARG A 548 9.96 -33.26 -3.88
C ARG A 548 9.02 -34.17 -3.11
N ASN A 549 9.61 -35.21 -2.53
CA ASN A 549 8.91 -36.11 -1.60
C ASN A 549 8.52 -35.33 -0.32
N PRO A 550 7.23 -35.16 -0.02
CA PRO A 550 6.78 -34.35 1.13
C PRO A 550 7.20 -34.96 2.48
N TYR A 551 7.55 -36.22 2.52
CA TYR A 551 7.92 -36.95 3.73
C TYR A 551 9.40 -36.85 4.11
N VAL A 552 10.25 -36.26 3.28
CA VAL A 552 11.70 -36.21 3.49
C VAL A 552 12.18 -34.79 3.61
N TRP A 553 12.74 -34.47 4.78
CA TRP A 553 13.46 -33.22 4.97
C TRP A 553 14.87 -33.35 4.40
N ASP A 554 15.17 -32.53 3.44
CA ASP A 554 16.50 -32.43 2.85
C ASP A 554 16.96 -30.99 2.84
N ALA A 555 17.75 -30.63 3.86
CA ALA A 555 18.24 -29.27 4.07
C ALA A 555 19.13 -28.77 2.91
N TYR A 556 19.88 -29.65 2.27
CA TYR A 556 20.76 -29.32 1.16
C TYR A 556 19.97 -28.80 -0.05
N TYR A 557 18.91 -29.48 -0.40
CA TYR A 557 18.09 -29.10 -1.54
C TYR A 557 17.16 -27.92 -1.23
N HIS A 558 16.70 -27.80 0.02
CA HIS A 558 15.85 -26.68 0.44
C HIS A 558 16.58 -25.34 0.32
N THR A 559 17.89 -25.33 0.55
CA THR A 559 18.70 -24.11 0.57
C THR A 559 19.47 -23.85 -0.73
N ARG A 560 19.78 -24.87 -1.53
CA ARG A 560 20.72 -24.73 -2.66
C ARG A 560 20.12 -24.90 -4.05
N VAL A 561 19.10 -25.74 -4.23
CA VAL A 561 18.68 -26.09 -5.59
C VAL A 561 17.35 -25.47 -5.97
N MET A 562 16.29 -25.62 -5.19
CA MET A 562 14.97 -25.00 -5.43
C MET A 562 14.17 -24.95 -4.15
N ALA A 563 13.27 -23.94 -4.03
CA ALA A 563 12.21 -23.99 -3.04
C ALA A 563 11.32 -25.21 -3.27
N THR A 564 11.08 -25.98 -2.21
CA THR A 564 10.22 -27.17 -2.25
C THR A 564 8.77 -26.75 -2.13
N TYR A 565 8.11 -26.48 -3.25
CA TYR A 565 6.68 -26.14 -3.30
C TYR A 565 6.07 -26.49 -4.66
N MET A 566 4.75 -26.43 -4.74
CA MET A 566 3.99 -26.52 -5.98
C MET A 566 3.26 -25.20 -6.22
N ASN A 567 3.40 -24.62 -7.41
CA ASN A 567 2.76 -23.37 -7.76
C ASN A 567 1.22 -23.46 -7.74
N PRO A 568 0.48 -22.34 -7.64
CA PRO A 568 -0.98 -22.35 -7.57
C PRO A 568 -1.68 -23.05 -8.72
N GLU A 569 -1.17 -22.94 -9.94
CA GLU A 569 -1.78 -23.56 -11.11
C GLU A 569 -1.80 -25.11 -11.05
N PRO A 570 -0.66 -25.82 -10.85
CA PRO A 570 -0.68 -27.27 -10.65
C PRO A 570 -1.39 -27.68 -9.35
N MET A 571 -1.34 -26.85 -8.28
CA MET A 571 -2.11 -27.10 -7.05
C MET A 571 -3.63 -27.07 -7.32
N THR A 572 -4.10 -26.13 -8.13
CA THR A 572 -5.50 -26.06 -8.55
C THR A 572 -5.91 -27.30 -9.34
N LYS A 573 -5.08 -27.76 -10.29
CA LYS A 573 -5.33 -28.99 -11.05
C LYS A 573 -5.37 -30.21 -10.13
N PHE A 574 -4.46 -30.29 -9.18
CA PHE A 574 -4.46 -31.35 -8.17
C PHE A 574 -5.71 -31.31 -7.30
N ALA A 575 -6.09 -30.14 -6.76
CA ALA A 575 -7.29 -29.97 -5.94
C ALA A 575 -8.57 -30.38 -6.70
N ASN A 576 -8.66 -30.06 -8.00
CA ASN A 576 -9.82 -30.40 -8.83
C ASN A 576 -10.00 -31.89 -9.12
N ARG A 577 -9.01 -32.74 -8.84
CA ARG A 577 -9.21 -34.20 -8.84
C ARG A 577 -10.18 -34.66 -7.76
N PHE A 578 -10.32 -33.86 -6.68
CA PHE A 578 -11.18 -34.12 -5.54
C PHE A 578 -12.43 -33.20 -5.53
N ALA A 579 -12.28 -31.97 -5.99
CA ALA A 579 -13.29 -30.92 -5.91
C ALA A 579 -14.15 -30.74 -7.18
N ASN A 580 -14.05 -31.64 -8.17
CA ASN A 580 -14.88 -31.62 -9.39
C ASN A 580 -14.95 -30.24 -10.08
N GLY A 581 -13.80 -29.58 -10.25
CA GLY A 581 -13.73 -28.27 -10.88
C GLY A 581 -14.12 -27.09 -9.97
N LYS A 582 -14.26 -27.30 -8.67
CA LYS A 582 -14.61 -26.24 -7.70
C LYS A 582 -13.39 -25.56 -7.06
N ALA A 583 -12.19 -25.95 -7.40
CA ALA A 583 -10.97 -25.23 -7.04
C ALA A 583 -10.58 -24.29 -8.18
N GLU A 584 -10.19 -23.05 -7.83
CA GLU A 584 -9.77 -22.02 -8.79
C GLU A 584 -8.51 -21.31 -8.29
N ASN A 585 -7.56 -21.04 -9.20
CA ASN A 585 -6.40 -20.20 -8.93
C ASN A 585 -6.84 -18.73 -8.92
N ILE A 586 -6.81 -18.12 -7.75
CA ILE A 586 -7.16 -16.72 -7.52
C ILE A 586 -5.94 -15.85 -7.20
N SER A 587 -4.75 -16.27 -7.67
CA SER A 587 -3.53 -15.48 -7.47
C SER A 587 -3.67 -14.06 -8.06
N GLY A 588 -3.12 -13.08 -7.35
CA GLY A 588 -3.30 -11.67 -7.67
C GLY A 588 -4.48 -11.02 -6.94
N SER A 589 -5.36 -11.80 -6.28
CA SER A 589 -6.47 -11.28 -5.49
C SER A 589 -5.99 -10.35 -4.37
N ASN A 590 -6.78 -9.34 -4.05
CA ASN A 590 -6.58 -8.49 -2.89
C ASN A 590 -7.31 -9.04 -1.65
N MET A 591 -7.15 -8.40 -0.51
CA MET A 591 -7.78 -8.86 0.74
C MET A 591 -9.31 -8.81 0.70
N ARG A 592 -9.90 -7.90 -0.08
CA ARG A 592 -11.35 -7.82 -0.26
C ARG A 592 -11.89 -9.03 -1.05
N ASP A 593 -11.14 -9.48 -2.07
CA ASP A 593 -11.44 -10.72 -2.79
C ASP A 593 -11.42 -11.92 -1.85
N ILE A 594 -10.39 -12.03 -1.01
CA ILE A 594 -10.23 -13.11 -0.01
C ILE A 594 -11.43 -13.13 0.96
N ILE A 595 -11.79 -11.97 1.51
CA ILE A 595 -12.91 -11.86 2.46
C ILE A 595 -14.25 -12.21 1.78
N ALA A 596 -14.48 -11.75 0.56
CA ALA A 596 -15.70 -12.04 -0.17
C ALA A 596 -15.89 -13.55 -0.43
N GLU A 597 -14.81 -14.26 -0.81
CA GLU A 597 -14.86 -15.72 -0.97
C GLU A 597 -15.14 -16.42 0.36
N LEU A 598 -14.51 -16.02 1.47
CA LEU A 598 -14.76 -16.58 2.79
C LEU A 598 -16.21 -16.34 3.25
N GLN A 599 -16.76 -15.14 3.02
CA GLN A 599 -18.14 -14.79 3.38
C GLN A 599 -19.17 -15.45 2.47
N ASN A 600 -18.79 -15.89 1.29
CA ASN A 600 -19.60 -16.80 0.45
C ASN A 600 -19.56 -18.27 0.93
N GLY A 601 -18.80 -18.58 1.98
CA GLY A 601 -18.65 -19.92 2.55
C GLY A 601 -17.63 -20.78 1.78
N ASN A 602 -16.58 -20.16 1.24
CA ASN A 602 -15.48 -20.85 0.59
C ASN A 602 -14.25 -20.90 1.49
N THR A 603 -13.30 -21.78 1.16
CA THR A 603 -12.01 -21.88 1.87
C THR A 603 -10.87 -21.51 0.93
N ILE A 604 -9.78 -21.04 1.49
CA ILE A 604 -8.66 -20.54 0.69
C ILE A 604 -7.36 -21.14 1.19
N MET A 605 -6.64 -21.83 0.32
CA MET A 605 -5.25 -22.16 0.52
C MET A 605 -4.39 -21.04 -0.08
N TYR A 606 -3.47 -20.47 0.72
CA TYR A 606 -2.57 -19.44 0.22
C TYR A 606 -1.10 -19.71 0.58
N TYR A 607 -0.21 -19.04 -0.14
CA TYR A 607 1.24 -19.15 0.02
C TYR A 607 1.74 -17.97 0.85
N GLY A 608 1.92 -18.22 2.13
CA GLY A 608 2.46 -17.29 3.10
C GLY A 608 3.88 -17.60 3.53
N THR A 609 4.21 -17.25 4.77
CA THR A 609 5.51 -17.49 5.39
C THR A 609 5.40 -18.33 6.64
N LEU A 610 6.38 -19.21 6.83
CA LEU A 610 6.48 -20.07 8.00
C LEU A 610 6.52 -19.24 9.29
N ARG A 611 5.74 -19.67 10.28
CA ARG A 611 5.63 -19.04 11.61
C ARG A 611 5.24 -17.55 11.57
N TRP A 612 4.63 -17.11 10.46
CA TRP A 612 4.21 -15.71 10.28
C TRP A 612 5.35 -14.70 10.29
N GLU A 613 6.58 -15.17 10.07
CA GLU A 613 7.77 -14.32 9.97
C GLU A 613 7.74 -13.45 8.71
N LYS A 614 8.57 -12.41 8.68
CA LYS A 614 8.74 -11.61 7.47
C LYS A 614 9.26 -12.45 6.31
N PRO A 615 8.85 -12.15 5.06
CA PRO A 615 9.35 -12.81 3.88
C PRO A 615 10.88 -12.78 3.78
N ARG A 616 11.52 -13.93 3.64
CA ARG A 616 12.96 -14.06 3.42
C ARG A 616 13.24 -14.53 2.00
N TRP A 617 13.84 -13.66 1.22
CA TRP A 617 14.28 -13.99 -0.13
C TRP A 617 15.69 -14.56 -0.11
N SER A 618 15.92 -15.59 -0.90
CA SER A 618 17.22 -16.19 -1.14
C SER A 618 17.45 -16.43 -2.62
N THR A 619 18.69 -16.68 -3.01
CA THR A 619 19.07 -17.00 -4.39
C THR A 619 19.69 -18.40 -4.41
N ASN A 620 19.22 -19.26 -5.31
CA ASN A 620 19.79 -20.58 -5.45
C ASN A 620 21.11 -20.57 -6.23
N VAL A 621 21.76 -21.73 -6.31
CA VAL A 621 23.05 -21.89 -7.02
C VAL A 621 22.98 -21.56 -8.52
N TYR A 622 21.78 -21.44 -9.11
CA TYR A 622 21.56 -21.04 -10.50
C TYR A 622 21.16 -19.56 -10.64
N GLY A 623 21.34 -18.76 -9.60
CA GLY A 623 21.00 -17.32 -9.61
C GLY A 623 19.51 -17.01 -9.54
N LYS A 624 18.61 -17.99 -9.38
CA LYS A 624 17.16 -17.77 -9.29
C LYS A 624 16.74 -17.41 -7.86
N ARG A 625 16.05 -16.29 -7.70
CA ARG A 625 15.45 -15.87 -6.42
C ARG A 625 14.30 -16.81 -6.04
N PHE A 626 14.23 -17.16 -4.78
CA PHE A 626 13.14 -17.94 -4.21
C PHE A 626 12.81 -17.52 -2.78
N PHE A 627 11.66 -17.95 -2.30
CA PHE A 627 11.14 -17.63 -0.97
C PHE A 627 11.61 -18.67 0.04
N ALA A 628 12.61 -18.33 0.85
CA ALA A 628 13.29 -19.28 1.75
C ALA A 628 12.40 -19.79 2.90
N ASN A 629 11.42 -19.00 3.34
CA ASN A 629 10.47 -19.36 4.40
C ASN A 629 9.03 -19.51 3.87
N ASN A 630 8.88 -20.06 2.67
CA ASN A 630 7.56 -20.35 2.08
C ASN A 630 6.76 -21.31 2.96
N HIS A 631 5.45 -21.06 3.10
CA HIS A 631 4.54 -21.89 3.85
C HIS A 631 3.13 -21.85 3.25
N GLY A 632 2.50 -23.01 3.12
CA GLY A 632 1.11 -23.12 2.71
C GLY A 632 0.19 -23.01 3.93
N ILE A 633 -0.87 -22.21 3.83
CA ILE A 633 -1.80 -21.90 4.93
C ILE A 633 -3.24 -22.00 4.41
N CYS A 634 -4.15 -22.60 5.19
CA CYS A 634 -5.57 -22.61 4.89
C CYS A 634 -6.31 -21.57 5.72
N ILE A 635 -7.05 -20.66 5.06
CA ILE A 635 -8.02 -19.77 5.70
C ILE A 635 -9.41 -20.41 5.55
N ASN A 636 -10.07 -20.62 6.67
CA ASN A 636 -11.37 -21.28 6.72
C ASN A 636 -12.48 -20.39 7.29
N GLY A 637 -12.21 -19.10 7.51
CA GLY A 637 -13.25 -18.15 7.92
C GLY A 637 -12.76 -16.75 8.23
N TYR A 638 -13.74 -15.85 8.44
CA TYR A 638 -13.52 -14.44 8.77
C TYR A 638 -14.60 -13.94 9.73
N ASN A 639 -14.18 -13.21 10.75
CA ASN A 639 -15.05 -12.53 11.69
C ASN A 639 -15.00 -11.01 11.47
N PRO A 640 -16.01 -10.39 10.86
CA PRO A 640 -16.01 -8.96 10.58
C PRO A 640 -16.03 -8.09 11.83
N LYS A 641 -16.66 -8.55 12.94
CA LYS A 641 -16.75 -7.78 14.19
C LYS A 641 -15.40 -7.58 14.87
N THR A 642 -14.53 -8.60 14.82
CA THR A 642 -13.21 -8.58 15.44
C THR A 642 -12.09 -8.36 14.42
N ASN A 643 -12.43 -8.32 13.15
CA ASN A 643 -11.51 -8.21 12.02
C ASN A 643 -10.39 -9.28 12.05
N ARG A 644 -10.79 -10.54 12.34
CA ARG A 644 -9.89 -11.68 12.47
C ARG A 644 -10.29 -12.83 11.55
N PHE A 645 -9.28 -13.58 11.10
CA PHE A 645 -9.44 -14.76 10.27
C PHE A 645 -9.26 -16.04 11.08
N TYR A 646 -10.01 -17.08 10.74
CA TYR A 646 -9.84 -18.43 11.23
C TYR A 646 -8.89 -19.18 10.29
N ILE A 647 -7.93 -19.88 10.86
CA ILE A 647 -6.79 -20.44 10.14
C ILE A 647 -6.50 -21.87 10.57
N ALA A 648 -6.50 -22.79 9.63
CA ALA A 648 -5.94 -24.13 9.78
C ALA A 648 -4.54 -24.17 9.16
N ASP A 649 -3.54 -23.83 9.97
CA ASP A 649 -2.14 -23.79 9.56
C ASP A 649 -1.48 -25.14 9.81
N PRO A 650 -0.84 -25.76 8.80
CA PRO A 650 -0.14 -27.06 8.91
C PRO A 650 0.94 -27.13 9.98
N TRP A 651 1.41 -26.00 10.50
CA TRP A 651 2.39 -25.97 11.59
C TRP A 651 1.76 -26.22 12.98
N TYR A 652 0.45 -26.03 13.11
CA TYR A 652 -0.28 -26.20 14.39
C TYR A 652 -1.23 -27.40 14.35
N SER A 653 -1.56 -27.93 15.52
CA SER A 653 -2.50 -29.06 15.67
C SER A 653 -3.95 -28.62 15.87
N ASN A 654 -4.18 -27.31 16.04
CA ASN A 654 -5.48 -26.70 16.27
C ASN A 654 -5.63 -25.47 15.39
N GLU A 655 -6.88 -25.04 15.22
CA GLU A 655 -7.19 -23.78 14.57
C GLU A 655 -6.63 -22.60 15.38
N ILE A 656 -6.09 -21.63 14.67
CA ILE A 656 -5.62 -20.37 15.24
C ILE A 656 -6.38 -19.20 14.62
N THR A 657 -6.26 -18.00 15.19
CA THR A 657 -6.79 -16.79 14.58
C THR A 657 -5.70 -15.75 14.35
N LYS A 658 -5.83 -15.01 13.24
CA LYS A 658 -4.94 -13.91 12.88
C LYS A 658 -5.73 -12.63 12.61
N SER A 659 -5.18 -11.48 12.98
CA SER A 659 -5.76 -10.19 12.65
C SER A 659 -5.66 -9.89 11.15
N TYR A 660 -6.43 -8.92 10.69
CA TYR A 660 -6.36 -8.45 9.30
C TYR A 660 -4.95 -7.99 8.91
N SER A 661 -4.27 -7.24 9.78
CA SER A 661 -2.91 -6.77 9.53
C SER A 661 -1.90 -7.91 9.41
N GLU A 662 -1.92 -8.88 10.35
CA GLU A 662 -1.01 -10.02 10.32
C GLU A 662 -1.20 -10.87 9.05
N LEU A 663 -2.46 -11.15 8.66
CA LEU A 663 -2.74 -11.95 7.48
C LEU A 663 -2.42 -11.18 6.19
N SER A 664 -2.81 -9.90 6.11
CA SER A 664 -2.56 -9.09 4.91
C SER A 664 -1.08 -8.89 4.64
N GLU A 665 -0.27 -8.60 5.66
CA GLU A 665 1.19 -8.50 5.53
C GLU A 665 1.80 -9.81 5.02
N ASN A 666 1.34 -10.93 5.53
CA ASN A 666 1.83 -12.26 5.15
C ASN A 666 1.40 -12.64 3.72
N TYR A 667 0.12 -12.43 3.38
CA TYR A 667 -0.45 -12.78 2.08
C TYR A 667 0.02 -11.87 0.94
N LEU A 668 -0.02 -10.54 1.14
CA LEU A 668 0.25 -9.57 0.07
C LEU A 668 1.70 -9.62 -0.43
N SER A 669 2.61 -10.20 0.35
CA SER A 669 4.00 -10.42 -0.07
C SER A 669 4.13 -11.26 -1.35
N ARG A 670 3.12 -12.11 -1.67
CA ARG A 670 3.12 -13.00 -2.85
C ARG A 670 1.83 -12.98 -3.64
N ARG A 671 0.69 -12.75 -3.02
CA ARG A 671 -0.66 -12.82 -3.62
C ARG A 671 -0.90 -14.12 -4.40
N MET A 672 -0.47 -15.25 -3.86
CA MET A 672 -0.66 -16.56 -4.48
C MET A 672 -1.67 -17.35 -3.66
N ALA A 673 -2.79 -17.75 -4.28
CA ALA A 673 -3.86 -18.45 -3.58
C ALA A 673 -4.70 -19.34 -4.51
N VAL A 674 -5.31 -20.36 -3.91
CA VAL A 674 -6.29 -21.24 -4.54
C VAL A 674 -7.54 -21.25 -3.65
N VAL A 675 -8.70 -20.92 -4.21
CA VAL A 675 -9.99 -21.05 -3.53
C VAL A 675 -10.59 -22.42 -3.78
N VAL A 676 -11.27 -22.99 -2.77
CA VAL A 676 -12.09 -24.20 -2.88
C VAL A 676 -13.54 -23.82 -2.57
N ARG A 677 -14.45 -24.03 -3.54
CA ARG A 677 -15.86 -23.62 -3.51
C ARG A 677 -16.86 -24.75 -3.30
#